data_41e2100be6ce05f269b97456f36f4375
#
_entry.id   41e2100be6ce05f269b97456f36f4375
#
_cell.length_a   1.000
_cell.length_b   1.000
_cell.length_c   1.000
_cell.angle_alpha   90.00
_cell.angle_beta   90.00
_cell.angle_gamma   90.00
#
_symmetry.space_group_name_H-M   'P 1'
#
loop_
_entity.id
_entity.type
_entity.pdbx_description
1 polymer ?
#
loop_
_entity_poly.entity_id
_entity_poly.type
_entity_poly.pdbx_seq_one_letter_code
_entity_poly.pdbx_strand_id
1 'polypeptide(L)'
;MDAERIRLARSAAPDAPWRRWGPYLSERQWGTVREDYSADGDAWNSFPHDHARSRAYRWGEDGLGGVSDDKQRLCLSMALWNGRDPILKERPFGLTNGEGNHGEDVKEYYFHLDSTPTHSYLRYLYKYPQAAFPYDDLVRTGAARDRRSFEYELLDTGVFADDRYFDVFVEYAKAGPDDLLMLVTVANRGPEEAVLHVLPTLWFRNTWSWGQGADRPVMRAAGPRVIRAEHQELGAYRLHCSAGVPLLFTENETNHERLHGSRNATPYVKDGIGRHVAGGEAGAVNPELTGTKAAAHHTLTVPAGGEATVRVRLTKEDAHDAEGVRDPLGTADVGDPLGAGFDAVMSARRAEADAFYAGLTSDAMGQDEALVLRRALSGLLWSKQYYLFDVETWLAEHGADPWTRTGQRNHAWYDLDADDILLMPDTWEYPWFAAWDLAFHAVALAMVDPELAKHQIEVLLGERYLHPNGQVPAYEWAFGDVNPPVQAWAARFIDSMDRGLDGAGDLDFIERVFQKLLVNFTWWVNRKDPDGRNVFQGGFLGLDNIGVFDRSAALPAGGTLDQADGTAWMAFYTQTMLQMAAELSDRSPAYEDLAVRFATHFLRISASTDRIGEVKEEMWDEADGFFYDVLRLPGGDAVRLKVRSLVGLLPLCATTVFTPRPDESDARLYHRVREFARRHPDLAAGMSAADRPGVGGRRMLSLLDERKLRRVLARMLDEEEFLSPYGIRSLSRHHAAHPYTFHVDGREYRVEYLPAESDSGMFGGNSNWRGPVWFPVNVLVIRALQHLYAFYGDDFTVECPTGSGHRMTLYQVGEEISARLVRIFLRDAGGRRPVYGGQRTFQEDPHWRDLIQFHEYFHGDDGAGLGAAHQTGWTALVAVLLVMKDRLSAADFPPDDLG
;
A
#
# COMPACT_ATOMS: atom_id res chain seq x y z
N MET A 1 15.80 6.08 -24.79
CA MET A 1 15.68 5.86 -23.34
C MET A 1 15.88 7.24 -22.68
N ASP A 2 14.90 7.68 -21.89
CA ASP A 2 14.98 8.96 -21.17
C ASP A 2 16.02 8.92 -20.03
N ALA A 3 16.33 10.09 -19.47
CA ALA A 3 17.39 10.22 -18.46
C ALA A 3 17.08 9.45 -17.16
N GLU A 4 15.79 9.35 -16.79
CA GLU A 4 15.38 8.63 -15.58
C GLU A 4 15.53 7.11 -15.75
N ARG A 5 15.14 6.55 -16.88
CA ARG A 5 15.37 5.12 -17.18
C ARG A 5 16.85 4.76 -17.26
N ILE A 6 17.72 5.68 -17.73
CA ILE A 6 19.16 5.48 -17.70
C ILE A 6 19.68 5.44 -16.25
N ARG A 7 19.22 6.34 -15.38
CA ARG A 7 19.57 6.32 -13.95
C ARG A 7 19.07 5.05 -13.27
N LEU A 8 17.84 4.64 -13.57
CA LEU A 8 17.24 3.44 -13.02
C LEU A 8 18.05 2.19 -13.37
N ALA A 9 18.41 2.02 -14.63
CA ALA A 9 19.26 0.91 -15.09
C ALA A 9 20.65 0.91 -14.43
N ARG A 10 21.18 2.08 -14.06
CA ARG A 10 22.48 2.22 -13.39
C ARG A 10 22.40 2.15 -11.87
N SER A 11 21.21 2.25 -11.29
CA SER A 11 21.02 2.35 -9.83
C SER A 11 21.43 1.09 -9.05
N ALA A 12 21.56 -0.05 -9.73
CA ALA A 12 22.09 -1.29 -9.16
C ALA A 12 23.64 -1.28 -9.05
N ALA A 13 24.31 -0.35 -9.73
CA ALA A 13 25.78 -0.26 -9.69
C ALA A 13 26.26 0.46 -8.41
N PRO A 14 27.27 -0.07 -7.70
CA PRO A 14 27.75 0.51 -6.44
C PRO A 14 28.27 1.94 -6.55
N ASP A 15 28.75 2.35 -7.73
CA ASP A 15 29.27 3.68 -8.01
C ASP A 15 28.19 4.72 -8.35
N ALA A 16 26.94 4.30 -8.50
CA ALA A 16 25.83 5.17 -8.84
C ALA A 16 24.57 4.90 -7.99
N PRO A 17 24.61 4.94 -6.65
CA PRO A 17 23.50 4.55 -5.76
C PRO A 17 22.41 5.62 -5.71
N TRP A 18 21.72 5.86 -6.83
CA TRP A 18 20.68 6.88 -6.94
C TRP A 18 19.53 6.68 -5.95
N ARG A 19 19.26 5.44 -5.52
CA ARG A 19 18.23 5.11 -4.53
C ARG A 19 18.69 5.27 -3.08
N ARG A 20 19.94 5.68 -2.80
CA ARG A 20 20.41 5.87 -1.42
C ARG A 20 19.57 6.88 -0.66
N TRP A 21 19.15 7.95 -1.26
CA TRP A 21 18.24 8.94 -0.69
C TRP A 21 16.85 8.81 -1.31
N GLY A 22 15.81 8.81 -0.49
CA GLY A 22 14.44 8.72 -0.95
C GLY A 22 13.43 9.08 0.13
N PRO A 23 12.13 9.01 -0.17
CA PRO A 23 11.06 9.31 0.78
C PRO A 23 10.82 8.12 1.72
N TYR A 24 11.88 7.70 2.42
CA TYR A 24 11.85 6.51 3.28
C TYR A 24 11.33 6.79 4.69
N LEU A 25 10.84 8.01 4.93
CA LEU A 25 10.14 8.43 6.12
C LEU A 25 8.63 8.31 5.93
N SER A 26 7.92 7.88 6.97
CA SER A 26 6.47 8.02 7.03
C SER A 26 6.07 9.42 7.50
N GLU A 27 4.81 9.76 7.29
CA GLU A 27 4.20 10.95 7.91
C GLU A 27 3.89 10.70 9.40
N ARG A 28 3.74 9.44 9.79
CA ARG A 28 3.66 8.96 11.16
C ARG A 28 4.44 7.66 11.33
N GLN A 29 5.25 7.56 12.39
CA GLN A 29 5.87 6.28 12.75
C GLN A 29 4.90 5.43 13.57
N TRP A 30 4.51 4.26 13.04
CA TRP A 30 3.50 3.44 13.66
C TRP A 30 4.05 2.18 14.34
N GLY A 31 4.98 1.49 13.72
CA GLY A 31 5.58 0.27 14.24
C GLY A 31 6.17 0.45 15.64
N THR A 32 6.91 1.53 15.85
CA THR A 32 7.45 1.91 17.16
C THR A 32 6.35 2.06 18.22
N VAL A 33 5.22 2.63 17.86
CA VAL A 33 4.08 2.81 18.74
C VAL A 33 3.53 1.48 19.21
N ARG A 34 3.29 0.57 18.27
CA ARG A 34 2.65 -0.71 18.57
C ARG A 34 3.56 -1.67 19.31
N GLU A 35 4.80 -1.75 18.89
CA GLU A 35 5.72 -2.74 19.44
C GLU A 35 6.32 -2.32 20.77
N ASP A 36 6.72 -1.07 20.94
CA ASP A 36 7.42 -0.62 22.13
C ASP A 36 6.51 0.01 23.19
N TYR A 37 5.36 0.60 22.81
CA TYR A 37 4.63 1.49 23.69
C TYR A 37 3.23 1.04 24.06
N SER A 38 2.72 -0.05 23.48
CA SER A 38 1.43 -0.65 23.84
C SER A 38 1.60 -1.84 24.79
N ALA A 39 2.16 -1.61 25.97
CA ALA A 39 2.48 -2.67 26.94
C ALA A 39 1.24 -3.48 27.39
N ASP A 40 0.06 -2.89 27.35
CA ASP A 40 -1.22 -3.50 27.66
C ASP A 40 -1.89 -4.17 26.44
N GLY A 41 -1.29 -4.03 25.25
CA GLY A 41 -1.80 -4.57 24.00
C GLY A 41 -2.84 -3.68 23.29
N ASP A 42 -3.18 -2.50 23.85
CA ASP A 42 -4.03 -1.52 23.18
C ASP A 42 -3.22 -0.60 22.28
N ALA A 43 -2.67 -1.16 21.21
CA ALA A 43 -1.85 -0.44 20.26
C ALA A 43 -2.60 0.68 19.53
N TRP A 44 -3.87 0.48 19.25
CA TRP A 44 -4.70 1.40 18.49
C TRP A 44 -4.97 2.72 19.21
N ASN A 45 -4.94 2.73 20.54
CA ASN A 45 -5.09 3.93 21.37
C ASN A 45 -3.76 4.43 21.95
N SER A 46 -2.67 3.73 21.69
CA SER A 46 -1.37 4.12 22.19
C SER A 46 -0.73 5.22 21.36
N PHE A 47 0.03 6.08 22.04
CA PHE A 47 0.94 7.03 21.43
C PHE A 47 0.27 8.12 20.59
N PRO A 48 -0.60 8.96 21.19
CA PRO A 48 -1.22 10.07 20.48
C PRO A 48 -0.18 11.08 19.99
N HIS A 49 -0.56 11.94 19.06
CA HIS A 49 0.29 12.98 18.47
C HIS A 49 1.06 13.81 19.52
N ASP A 50 0.44 14.10 20.67
CA ASP A 50 1.10 14.86 21.74
C ASP A 50 2.32 14.15 22.33
N HIS A 51 2.31 12.82 22.40
CA HIS A 51 3.48 12.03 22.82
C HIS A 51 4.54 11.94 21.70
N ALA A 52 4.14 11.78 20.45
CA ALA A 52 5.01 11.61 19.29
C ALA A 52 6.02 12.76 19.13
N ARG A 53 5.61 14.01 19.40
CA ARG A 53 6.48 15.18 19.30
C ARG A 53 7.59 15.26 20.35
N SER A 54 7.48 14.53 21.47
CA SER A 54 8.45 14.56 22.57
C SER A 54 9.20 13.25 22.81
N ARG A 55 8.83 12.17 22.12
CA ARG A 55 9.42 10.85 22.29
C ARG A 55 10.30 10.49 21.09
N ALA A 56 11.54 10.05 21.32
CA ALA A 56 12.38 9.50 20.26
C ALA A 56 11.95 8.07 19.93
N TYR A 57 12.07 7.69 18.68
CA TYR A 57 11.71 6.37 18.16
C TYR A 57 12.98 5.53 17.96
N ARG A 58 12.83 4.23 18.11
CA ARG A 58 13.90 3.27 17.90
C ARG A 58 13.91 2.71 16.48
N TRP A 59 12.75 2.23 16.03
CA TRP A 59 12.63 1.41 14.84
C TRP A 59 12.46 2.21 13.55
N GLY A 60 12.20 3.49 13.65
CA GLY A 60 12.02 4.35 12.50
C GLY A 60 11.86 5.82 12.87
N GLU A 61 11.63 6.67 11.88
CA GLU A 61 11.44 8.12 12.05
C GLU A 61 10.26 8.60 11.21
N ASP A 62 9.64 9.69 11.61
CA ASP A 62 8.61 10.39 10.88
C ASP A 62 8.96 11.85 10.59
N GLY A 63 8.35 12.43 9.56
CA GLY A 63 8.58 13.84 9.22
C GLY A 63 7.69 14.30 8.09
N LEU A 64 7.30 15.57 8.12
CA LEU A 64 6.42 16.20 7.15
C LEU A 64 7.09 16.30 5.77
N GLY A 65 6.64 15.52 4.79
CA GLY A 65 7.22 15.47 3.45
C GLY A 65 8.71 15.17 3.44
N GLY A 66 9.18 14.29 4.31
CA GLY A 66 10.59 14.05 4.57
C GLY A 66 11.27 13.06 3.64
N VAL A 67 12.60 13.09 3.65
CA VAL A 67 13.47 12.15 2.95
C VAL A 67 14.58 11.66 3.88
N SER A 68 15.15 10.48 3.62
CA SER A 68 16.29 9.96 4.36
C SER A 68 17.21 9.14 3.47
N ASP A 69 18.36 8.75 4.04
CA ASP A 69 19.14 7.66 3.45
C ASP A 69 18.39 6.32 3.60
N ASP A 70 18.86 5.31 2.88
CA ASP A 70 18.25 3.98 2.74
C ASP A 70 18.17 3.14 4.03
N LYS A 71 18.74 3.64 5.13
CA LYS A 71 18.64 3.04 6.47
C LYS A 71 18.10 4.03 7.52
N GLN A 72 17.54 5.15 7.08
CA GLN A 72 17.07 6.22 7.96
C GLN A 72 18.08 6.67 9.03
N ARG A 73 19.37 6.67 8.69
CA ARG A 73 20.39 7.15 9.63
C ARG A 73 20.36 8.65 9.75
N LEU A 74 20.21 9.35 8.61
CA LEU A 74 20.13 10.80 8.52
C LEU A 74 18.87 11.20 7.76
N CYS A 75 18.03 12.00 8.41
CA CYS A 75 16.71 12.41 7.93
C CYS A 75 16.69 13.92 7.67
N LEU A 76 16.04 14.34 6.58
CA LEU A 76 15.80 15.73 6.22
C LEU A 76 14.31 15.94 5.94
N SER A 77 13.71 16.90 6.64
CA SER A 77 12.31 17.27 6.46
C SER A 77 12.12 18.77 6.72
N MET A 78 10.90 19.26 6.74
CA MET A 78 10.58 20.61 7.16
C MET A 78 9.75 20.61 8.43
N ALA A 79 9.88 21.68 9.23
CA ALA A 79 8.93 22.02 10.26
C ALA A 79 8.36 23.41 9.98
N LEU A 80 7.11 23.66 10.39
CA LEU A 80 6.38 24.87 10.09
C LEU A 80 5.74 25.46 11.35
N TRP A 81 5.64 26.81 11.40
CA TRP A 81 4.86 27.48 12.43
C TRP A 81 4.26 28.79 11.91
N ASN A 82 2.96 28.93 12.03
CA ASN A 82 2.21 30.09 11.53
C ASN A 82 2.10 31.25 12.56
N GLY A 83 2.81 31.17 13.70
CA GLY A 83 2.74 32.16 14.77
C GLY A 83 1.51 32.08 15.66
N ARG A 84 0.58 31.16 15.42
CA ARG A 84 -0.69 30.98 16.15
C ARG A 84 -0.93 29.53 16.58
N ASP A 85 -0.35 28.56 15.87
CA ASP A 85 -0.39 27.15 16.24
C ASP A 85 0.29 26.98 17.62
N PRO A 86 -0.33 26.28 18.59
CA PRO A 86 0.28 26.05 19.89
C PRO A 86 1.53 25.18 19.84
N ILE A 87 1.77 24.47 18.73
CA ILE A 87 2.92 23.58 18.56
C ILE A 87 3.62 23.82 17.21
N LEU A 88 4.91 23.48 17.14
CA LEU A 88 5.66 23.42 15.88
C LEU A 88 5.18 22.20 15.07
N LYS A 89 4.78 22.40 13.83
CA LYS A 89 4.32 21.39 12.91
C LYS A 89 5.52 20.66 12.30
N GLU A 90 5.89 19.50 12.85
CA GLU A 90 6.95 18.62 12.37
C GLU A 90 6.41 17.36 11.69
N ARG A 91 5.16 17.01 11.95
CA ARG A 91 4.41 15.84 11.40
C ARG A 91 2.93 16.17 11.33
N PRO A 92 2.15 15.50 10.45
CA PRO A 92 0.69 15.66 10.42
C PRO A 92 0.04 15.20 11.71
N PHE A 93 -1.03 15.89 12.08
CA PHE A 93 -1.91 15.50 13.17
C PHE A 93 -2.99 14.54 12.68
N GLY A 94 -3.32 13.57 13.51
CA GLY A 94 -4.45 12.68 13.30
C GLY A 94 -4.93 12.11 14.63
N LEU A 95 -6.04 11.40 14.56
CA LEU A 95 -6.75 10.82 15.69
C LEU A 95 -6.29 9.37 15.92
N THR A 96 -6.17 8.98 17.18
CA THR A 96 -6.08 7.56 17.56
C THR A 96 -7.48 6.91 17.44
N ASN A 97 -7.52 5.58 17.50
CA ASN A 97 -8.76 4.82 17.32
C ASN A 97 -9.90 5.27 18.29
N GLY A 98 -9.58 5.60 19.54
CA GLY A 98 -10.56 6.06 20.51
C GLY A 98 -10.96 7.53 20.38
N GLU A 99 -10.23 8.34 19.60
CA GLU A 99 -10.50 9.74 19.33
C GLU A 99 -11.36 9.95 18.07
N GLY A 100 -11.36 8.96 17.15
CA GLY A 100 -12.18 8.94 15.92
C GLY A 100 -13.46 8.13 16.07
N ASN A 101 -14.46 8.39 15.23
CA ASN A 101 -15.69 7.59 15.21
C ASN A 101 -15.59 6.38 14.25
N HIS A 102 -14.66 6.38 13.31
CA HIS A 102 -14.39 5.27 12.39
C HIS A 102 -12.97 4.69 12.51
N GLY A 103 -12.24 5.02 13.57
CA GLY A 103 -10.89 4.52 13.80
C GLY A 103 -9.83 5.61 13.74
N GLU A 104 -8.60 5.21 13.43
CA GLU A 104 -7.48 6.13 13.24
C GLU A 104 -7.67 6.88 11.92
N ASP A 105 -7.39 8.20 11.93
CA ASP A 105 -7.51 9.03 10.75
C ASP A 105 -6.63 10.28 10.84
N VAL A 106 -5.95 10.63 9.73
CA VAL A 106 -5.20 11.86 9.61
C VAL A 106 -6.14 13.05 9.38
N LYS A 107 -5.98 14.11 10.17
CA LYS A 107 -6.82 15.31 10.10
C LYS A 107 -6.09 16.50 9.49
N GLU A 108 -5.28 16.24 8.48
CA GLU A 108 -4.53 17.26 7.72
C GLU A 108 -4.52 16.94 6.23
N TYR A 109 -4.22 17.92 5.38
CA TYR A 109 -4.20 17.78 3.94
C TYR A 109 -2.78 17.93 3.40
N TYR A 110 -2.24 16.86 2.85
CA TYR A 110 -0.97 16.80 2.14
C TYR A 110 -1.11 15.97 0.86
N PHE A 111 -0.23 16.18 -0.10
CA PHE A 111 -0.35 15.52 -1.40
C PHE A 111 1.02 15.20 -1.99
N HIS A 112 1.19 13.98 -2.42
CA HIS A 112 2.36 13.51 -3.16
C HIS A 112 2.19 13.88 -4.64
N LEU A 113 2.72 15.03 -5.04
CA LEU A 113 2.43 15.59 -6.36
C LEU A 113 3.27 14.98 -7.47
N ASP A 114 4.50 14.58 -7.17
CA ASP A 114 5.41 14.00 -8.15
C ASP A 114 6.51 13.16 -7.48
N SER A 115 6.95 12.11 -8.18
CA SER A 115 8.11 11.31 -7.81
C SER A 115 8.63 10.54 -9.00
N THR A 116 9.95 10.40 -9.13
CA THR A 116 10.60 9.50 -10.09
C THR A 116 11.11 8.24 -9.40
N PRO A 117 11.29 7.11 -10.11
CA PRO A 117 11.71 5.82 -9.51
C PRO A 117 13.03 5.88 -8.74
N THR A 118 14.00 6.70 -9.20
CA THR A 118 15.29 6.88 -8.52
C THR A 118 15.26 8.01 -7.49
N HIS A 119 14.09 8.65 -7.28
CA HIS A 119 13.94 9.83 -6.45
C HIS A 119 14.88 10.98 -6.86
N SER A 120 15.19 11.04 -8.16
CA SER A 120 15.94 12.16 -8.74
C SER A 120 15.16 13.48 -8.68
N TYR A 121 13.83 13.37 -8.66
CA TYR A 121 12.88 14.46 -8.41
C TYR A 121 11.69 13.98 -7.58
N LEU A 122 11.31 14.79 -6.61
CA LEU A 122 10.16 14.59 -5.74
C LEU A 122 9.43 15.92 -5.54
N ARG A 123 8.09 15.88 -5.43
CA ARG A 123 7.29 17.07 -5.14
C ARG A 123 6.14 16.72 -4.21
N TYR A 124 6.03 17.48 -3.12
CA TYR A 124 5.05 17.35 -2.06
C TYR A 124 4.33 18.67 -1.84
N LEU A 125 3.09 18.65 -1.42
CA LEU A 125 2.30 19.81 -1.02
C LEU A 125 1.67 19.56 0.35
N TYR A 126 1.81 20.51 1.24
CA TYR A 126 1.08 20.55 2.51
C TYR A 126 0.25 21.84 2.60
N LYS A 127 -1.01 21.73 3.07
CA LYS A 127 -1.92 22.84 3.26
C LYS A 127 -1.96 23.25 4.72
N TYR A 128 -1.45 24.43 5.05
CA TYR A 128 -1.31 24.88 6.42
C TYR A 128 -2.20 26.08 6.73
N PRO A 129 -3.17 25.98 7.67
CA PRO A 129 -4.01 27.11 8.07
C PRO A 129 -3.20 28.28 8.64
N GLN A 130 -3.69 29.52 8.46
CA GLN A 130 -3.14 30.72 9.09
C GLN A 130 -3.70 30.96 10.50
N ALA A 131 -4.77 30.27 10.88
CA ALA A 131 -5.36 30.28 12.21
C ALA A 131 -4.63 29.31 13.16
N ALA A 132 -4.97 29.37 14.47
CA ALA A 132 -4.57 28.30 15.38
C ALA A 132 -5.17 26.97 14.94
N PHE A 133 -4.37 25.91 14.94
CA PHE A 133 -4.82 24.59 14.51
C PHE A 133 -5.81 24.01 15.53
N PRO A 134 -6.96 23.46 15.11
CA PRO A 134 -8.07 23.13 16.00
C PRO A 134 -7.97 21.71 16.60
N TYR A 135 -6.84 21.36 17.23
CA TYR A 135 -6.57 20.02 17.78
C TYR A 135 -7.69 19.53 18.70
N ASP A 136 -8.03 20.30 19.71
CA ASP A 136 -9.05 19.91 20.71
C ASP A 136 -10.46 19.78 20.11
N ASP A 137 -10.76 20.55 19.08
CA ASP A 137 -12.06 20.49 18.41
C ASP A 137 -12.21 19.22 17.60
N LEU A 138 -11.15 18.84 16.85
CA LEU A 138 -11.10 17.60 16.09
C LEU A 138 -11.26 16.37 16.99
N VAL A 139 -10.50 16.30 18.10
CA VAL A 139 -10.59 15.21 19.07
C VAL A 139 -11.99 15.12 19.71
N ARG A 140 -12.50 16.25 20.24
CA ARG A 140 -13.79 16.25 20.96
C ARG A 140 -14.96 15.94 20.04
N THR A 141 -14.96 16.51 18.84
CA THR A 141 -16.04 16.32 17.88
C THR A 141 -15.99 14.92 17.27
N GLY A 142 -14.80 14.41 16.94
CA GLY A 142 -14.61 13.03 16.47
C GLY A 142 -15.13 12.01 17.49
N ALA A 143 -14.64 12.07 18.74
CA ALA A 143 -15.05 11.16 19.81
C ALA A 143 -16.55 11.25 20.19
N ALA A 144 -17.22 12.40 19.91
CA ALA A 144 -18.63 12.59 20.20
C ALA A 144 -19.57 12.05 19.10
N ARG A 145 -19.04 11.77 17.90
CA ARG A 145 -19.85 11.24 16.80
C ARG A 145 -20.09 9.73 16.95
N ASP A 146 -21.23 9.29 16.50
CA ASP A 146 -21.53 7.85 16.39
C ASP A 146 -21.00 7.28 15.06
N ARG A 147 -20.96 5.96 14.96
CA ARG A 147 -20.47 5.24 13.77
C ARG A 147 -21.39 5.35 12.53
N ARG A 148 -22.51 6.04 12.61
CA ARG A 148 -23.40 6.32 11.47
C ARG A 148 -23.21 7.73 10.94
N SER A 149 -22.48 8.56 11.67
CA SER A 149 -22.14 9.91 11.29
C SER A 149 -20.87 9.91 10.45
N PHE A 150 -20.81 10.73 9.41
CA PHE A 150 -19.55 10.97 8.69
C PHE A 150 -18.47 11.47 9.62
N GLU A 151 -17.23 11.24 9.30
CA GLU A 151 -16.09 11.78 10.03
C GLU A 151 -16.08 13.31 10.08
N TYR A 152 -15.45 13.85 11.10
CA TYR A 152 -15.28 15.30 11.26
C TYR A 152 -13.91 15.72 10.76
N GLU A 153 -13.91 16.37 9.62
CA GLU A 153 -12.69 16.70 8.90
C GLU A 153 -12.17 18.12 9.25
N LEU A 154 -10.89 18.35 8.97
CA LEU A 154 -10.29 19.67 9.15
C LEU A 154 -11.02 20.77 8.34
N LEU A 155 -11.53 20.46 7.15
CA LEU A 155 -12.37 21.37 6.36
C LEU A 155 -13.66 21.76 7.08
N ASP A 156 -14.25 20.85 7.86
CA ASP A 156 -15.50 21.13 8.59
C ASP A 156 -15.32 22.13 9.74
N THR A 157 -14.09 22.29 10.23
CA THR A 157 -13.75 23.28 11.29
C THR A 157 -13.78 24.72 10.79
N GLY A 158 -13.74 24.92 9.47
CA GLY A 158 -13.69 26.24 8.85
C GLY A 158 -12.33 26.94 8.90
N VAL A 159 -11.23 26.28 9.29
CA VAL A 159 -9.90 26.93 9.38
C VAL A 159 -9.34 27.38 8.03
N PHE A 160 -9.89 26.89 6.93
CA PHE A 160 -9.55 27.29 5.55
C PHE A 160 -10.48 28.37 4.99
N ALA A 161 -11.43 28.90 5.79
CA ALA A 161 -12.35 29.93 5.33
C ALA A 161 -11.62 31.16 4.81
N ASP A 162 -12.20 31.82 3.79
CA ASP A 162 -11.65 33.02 3.15
C ASP A 162 -10.23 32.81 2.58
N ASP A 163 -9.89 31.58 2.18
CA ASP A 163 -8.57 31.18 1.67
C ASP A 163 -7.39 31.49 2.61
N ARG A 164 -7.65 31.60 3.92
CA ARG A 164 -6.64 31.94 4.93
C ARG A 164 -5.75 30.75 5.28
N TYR A 165 -4.96 30.32 4.29
CA TYR A 165 -3.99 29.23 4.43
C TYR A 165 -2.77 29.44 3.53
N PHE A 166 -1.76 28.65 3.77
CA PHE A 166 -0.58 28.53 2.93
C PHE A 166 -0.61 27.20 2.16
N ASP A 167 -0.29 27.25 0.88
CA ASP A 167 0.21 26.09 0.15
C ASP A 167 1.73 26.04 0.33
N VAL A 168 2.22 24.99 0.96
CA VAL A 168 3.66 24.78 1.19
C VAL A 168 4.12 23.64 0.29
N PHE A 169 4.74 24.00 -0.83
CA PHE A 169 5.35 23.02 -1.75
C PHE A 169 6.76 22.69 -1.29
N VAL A 170 7.09 21.41 -1.24
CA VAL A 170 8.44 20.92 -1.00
C VAL A 170 8.89 20.14 -2.23
N GLU A 171 9.99 20.57 -2.82
CA GLU A 171 10.59 19.90 -3.97
C GLU A 171 11.98 19.43 -3.61
N TYR A 172 12.26 18.19 -3.93
CA TYR A 172 13.62 17.63 -3.85
C TYR A 172 14.12 17.32 -5.24
N ALA A 173 15.39 17.65 -5.47
CA ALA A 173 16.10 17.30 -6.71
C ALA A 173 17.50 16.82 -6.39
N LYS A 174 17.97 15.79 -7.07
CA LYS A 174 19.32 15.28 -6.89
C LYS A 174 20.26 15.80 -7.98
N ALA A 175 21.33 16.49 -7.59
CA ALA A 175 22.42 16.76 -8.50
C ALA A 175 23.29 15.52 -8.73
N GLY A 176 23.38 14.66 -7.70
CA GLY A 176 24.05 13.36 -7.72
C GLY A 176 23.48 12.45 -6.64
N PRO A 177 23.93 11.21 -6.51
CA PRO A 177 23.42 10.25 -5.52
C PRO A 177 23.44 10.77 -4.07
N ASP A 178 24.45 11.54 -3.69
CA ASP A 178 24.68 12.10 -2.36
C ASP A 178 24.64 13.63 -2.34
N ASP A 179 23.93 14.25 -3.30
CA ASP A 179 23.78 15.70 -3.44
C ASP A 179 22.31 16.04 -3.66
N LEU A 180 21.67 16.47 -2.61
CA LEU A 180 20.22 16.67 -2.51
C LEU A 180 19.88 18.15 -2.31
N LEU A 181 19.11 18.69 -3.23
CA LEU A 181 18.53 20.04 -3.16
C LEU A 181 17.12 19.96 -2.61
N MET A 182 16.77 20.85 -1.69
CA MET A 182 15.41 21.04 -1.18
C MET A 182 14.97 22.48 -1.41
N LEU A 183 13.88 22.66 -2.14
CA LEU A 183 13.20 23.93 -2.39
C LEU A 183 11.84 23.93 -1.71
N VAL A 184 11.64 24.82 -0.74
CA VAL A 184 10.34 25.05 -0.14
C VAL A 184 9.76 26.33 -0.73
N THR A 185 8.58 26.25 -1.36
CA THR A 185 7.82 27.39 -1.86
C THR A 185 6.55 27.55 -1.04
N VAL A 186 6.42 28.70 -0.39
CA VAL A 186 5.25 29.07 0.40
C VAL A 186 4.39 30.02 -0.40
N ALA A 187 3.19 29.62 -0.78
CA ALA A 187 2.20 30.48 -1.43
C ALA A 187 1.11 30.86 -0.43
N ASN A 188 0.94 32.15 -0.18
CA ASN A 188 -0.13 32.68 0.67
C ASN A 188 -1.41 32.80 -0.15
N ARG A 189 -2.42 31.97 0.15
CA ARG A 189 -3.72 32.02 -0.52
C ARG A 189 -4.64 33.08 0.09
N GLY A 190 -4.33 33.53 1.31
CA GLY A 190 -5.12 34.51 2.03
C GLY A 190 -5.10 35.92 1.45
N PRO A 191 -6.13 36.74 1.81
CA PRO A 191 -6.30 38.08 1.30
C PRO A 191 -5.37 39.14 1.95
N GLU A 192 -4.60 38.73 2.96
CA GLU A 192 -3.68 39.60 3.71
C GLU A 192 -2.27 39.02 3.74
N GLU A 193 -1.28 39.92 3.96
CA GLU A 193 0.08 39.48 4.27
C GLU A 193 0.10 38.61 5.53
N ALA A 194 0.86 37.52 5.50
CA ALA A 194 0.96 36.58 6.61
C ALA A 194 2.39 36.09 6.83
N VAL A 195 2.72 35.81 8.10
CA VAL A 195 4.03 35.28 8.49
C VAL A 195 3.97 33.78 8.60
N LEU A 196 5.01 33.13 8.05
CA LEU A 196 5.26 31.71 8.25
C LEU A 196 6.72 31.47 8.60
N HIS A 197 6.94 30.71 9.66
CA HIS A 197 8.24 30.17 10.00
C HIS A 197 8.44 28.84 9.27
N VAL A 198 9.56 28.73 8.55
CA VAL A 198 9.93 27.52 7.81
C VAL A 198 11.28 27.04 8.32
N LEU A 199 11.32 25.80 8.80
CA LEU A 199 12.50 25.22 9.41
C LEU A 199 12.90 23.92 8.68
N PRO A 200 13.73 23.97 7.62
CA PRO A 200 14.41 22.76 7.16
C PRO A 200 15.17 22.14 8.32
N THR A 201 14.84 20.88 8.62
CA THR A 201 15.31 20.18 9.82
C THR A 201 16.07 18.92 9.42
N LEU A 202 17.24 18.75 9.97
CA LEU A 202 18.13 17.60 9.79
C LEU A 202 18.30 16.89 11.13
N TRP A 203 18.17 15.55 11.16
CA TRP A 203 18.37 14.81 12.42
C TRP A 203 18.85 13.39 12.14
N PHE A 204 19.52 12.80 13.13
CA PHE A 204 19.86 11.38 13.14
C PHE A 204 18.79 10.56 13.85
N ARG A 205 18.39 9.43 13.27
CA ARG A 205 17.58 8.43 13.98
C ARG A 205 18.33 8.01 15.24
N ASN A 206 17.63 7.97 16.34
CA ASN A 206 18.25 7.61 17.63
C ASN A 206 18.49 6.10 17.72
N THR A 207 19.77 5.71 17.68
CA THR A 207 20.22 4.32 17.82
C THR A 207 21.06 4.14 19.09
N TRP A 208 21.41 5.22 19.80
CA TRP A 208 22.35 5.20 20.95
C TRP A 208 21.67 5.12 22.31
N SER A 209 20.38 5.39 22.41
CA SER A 209 19.69 5.40 23.70
C SER A 209 19.33 4.00 24.26
N TRP A 210 19.42 2.96 23.45
CA TRP A 210 19.00 1.59 23.79
C TRP A 210 20.17 0.64 24.12
N GLY A 211 21.35 1.16 24.40
CA GLY A 211 22.47 0.38 25.01
C GLY A 211 23.18 -0.60 24.08
N GLN A 212 22.93 -0.59 22.79
CA GLN A 212 23.54 -1.50 21.81
C GLN A 212 24.95 -1.08 21.35
N GLY A 213 25.59 -0.14 22.06
CA GLY A 213 26.96 0.26 21.78
C GLY A 213 27.14 1.03 20.47
N ALA A 214 26.07 1.56 19.88
CA ALA A 214 26.16 2.41 18.72
C ALA A 214 26.83 3.74 19.07
N ASP A 215 27.81 4.16 18.28
CA ASP A 215 28.44 5.46 18.42
C ASP A 215 27.40 6.57 18.18
N ARG A 216 27.35 7.53 19.11
CA ARG A 216 26.47 8.68 18.99
C ARG A 216 26.96 9.61 17.88
N PRO A 217 26.18 9.84 16.83
CA PRO A 217 26.55 10.80 15.78
C PRO A 217 26.48 12.24 16.29
N VAL A 218 27.09 13.18 15.56
CA VAL A 218 27.15 14.58 15.98
C VAL A 218 26.85 15.52 14.82
N MET A 219 26.05 16.53 15.11
CA MET A 219 25.87 17.71 14.28
C MET A 219 26.48 18.93 14.94
N ARG A 220 27.07 19.84 14.15
CA ARG A 220 27.60 21.12 14.64
C ARG A 220 27.50 22.19 13.57
N ALA A 221 27.39 23.43 13.98
CA ALA A 221 27.56 24.55 13.06
C ALA A 221 29.01 24.61 12.53
N ALA A 222 29.15 24.59 11.23
CA ALA A 222 30.44 24.75 10.53
C ALA A 222 30.48 26.13 9.84
N GLY A 223 30.19 27.18 10.61
CA GLY A 223 30.00 28.54 10.15
C GLY A 223 28.52 28.96 10.14
N PRO A 224 28.23 30.21 9.73
CA PRO A 224 26.88 30.78 9.87
C PRO A 224 25.84 30.24 8.87
N ARG A 225 26.24 29.39 7.93
CA ARG A 225 25.41 28.91 6.81
C ARG A 225 25.46 27.41 6.64
N VAL A 226 26.16 26.66 7.50
CA VAL A 226 26.42 25.24 7.31
C VAL A 226 26.21 24.47 8.60
N ILE A 227 25.35 23.46 8.53
CA ILE A 227 25.26 22.40 9.55
C ILE A 227 26.07 21.22 9.03
N ARG A 228 27.08 20.79 9.77
CA ARG A 228 27.87 19.61 9.46
C ARG A 228 27.41 18.44 10.32
N ALA A 229 27.05 17.33 9.68
CA ALA A 229 26.56 16.11 10.28
C ALA A 229 27.58 14.98 10.07
N GLU A 230 28.01 14.33 11.14
CA GLU A 230 29.01 13.24 11.11
C GLU A 230 28.39 11.96 11.68
N HIS A 231 28.43 10.89 10.89
CA HIS A 231 27.98 9.55 11.28
C HIS A 231 29.04 8.51 10.88
N GLN A 232 29.26 7.51 11.73
CA GLN A 232 30.33 6.52 11.54
C GLN A 232 30.23 5.79 10.19
N GLU A 233 29.04 5.38 9.77
CA GLU A 233 28.82 4.62 8.52
C GLU A 233 28.55 5.51 7.32
N LEU A 234 27.79 6.62 7.48
CA LEU A 234 27.47 7.52 6.37
C LEU A 234 28.64 8.43 5.97
N GLY A 235 29.57 8.67 6.90
CA GLY A 235 30.58 9.72 6.77
C GLY A 235 30.03 11.10 7.14
N ALA A 236 30.58 12.14 6.55
CA ALA A 236 30.19 13.51 6.84
C ALA A 236 29.36 14.13 5.72
N TYR A 237 28.32 14.85 6.12
CA TYR A 237 27.44 15.63 5.23
C TYR A 237 27.41 17.10 5.67
N ARG A 238 27.14 17.99 4.72
CA ARG A 238 26.93 19.42 4.94
C ARG A 238 25.55 19.85 4.44
N LEU A 239 24.74 20.40 5.34
CA LEU A 239 23.52 21.10 4.96
C LEU A 239 23.84 22.58 4.81
N HIS A 240 23.81 23.08 3.59
CA HIS A 240 23.98 24.48 3.23
C HIS A 240 22.66 25.22 3.37
N CYS A 241 22.65 26.35 4.09
CA CYS A 241 21.48 27.18 4.38
C CYS A 241 21.68 28.61 3.91
N SER A 242 20.62 29.40 3.86
CA SER A 242 20.69 30.83 3.55
C SER A 242 21.49 31.61 4.61
N ALA A 243 22.11 32.70 4.21
CA ALA A 243 22.86 33.56 5.14
C ALA A 243 21.92 34.29 6.10
N GLY A 244 22.37 34.48 7.35
CA GLY A 244 21.68 35.30 8.34
C GLY A 244 20.48 34.63 9.03
N VAL A 245 20.23 33.35 8.79
CA VAL A 245 19.19 32.58 9.50
C VAL A 245 19.78 31.97 10.77
N PRO A 246 19.05 31.98 11.92
CA PRO A 246 19.46 31.25 13.12
C PRO A 246 19.51 29.74 12.87
N LEU A 247 20.55 29.09 13.40
CA LEU A 247 20.67 27.64 13.44
C LEU A 247 20.34 27.17 14.85
N LEU A 248 19.39 26.25 14.99
CA LEU A 248 18.89 25.73 16.26
C LEU A 248 19.33 24.27 16.40
N PHE A 249 19.79 23.89 17.58
CA PHE A 249 20.30 22.54 17.83
C PHE A 249 19.65 21.92 19.08
N THR A 250 19.31 20.64 18.99
CA THR A 250 18.85 19.81 20.10
C THR A 250 19.36 18.37 19.90
N GLU A 251 19.00 17.51 20.83
CA GLU A 251 19.17 16.07 20.67
C GLU A 251 17.86 15.44 20.16
N ASN A 252 17.96 14.41 19.32
CA ASN A 252 16.83 13.53 19.03
C ASN A 252 16.70 12.48 20.16
N GLU A 253 16.41 12.97 21.36
CA GLU A 253 16.23 12.17 22.58
C GLU A 253 14.90 12.50 23.24
N THR A 254 14.31 11.50 23.88
CA THR A 254 13.01 11.62 24.56
C THR A 254 13.04 12.68 25.67
N ASN A 255 11.99 13.50 25.72
CA ASN A 255 11.75 14.41 26.86
C ASN A 255 11.14 13.63 28.04
N HIS A 256 12.01 12.98 28.81
CA HIS A 256 11.60 12.18 29.97
C HIS A 256 10.93 13.00 31.08
N GLU A 257 11.33 14.27 31.22
CA GLU A 257 10.71 15.16 32.21
C GLU A 257 9.25 15.41 31.91
N ARG A 258 8.94 15.68 30.65
CA ARG A 258 7.58 15.91 30.18
C ARG A 258 6.72 14.63 30.22
N LEU A 259 7.25 13.51 29.72
CA LEU A 259 6.47 12.29 29.53
C LEU A 259 6.41 11.39 30.75
N HIS A 260 7.46 11.41 31.59
CA HIS A 260 7.62 10.44 32.68
C HIS A 260 7.92 11.08 34.03
N GLY A 261 8.05 12.41 34.11
CA GLY A 261 8.42 13.13 35.33
C GLY A 261 9.85 12.84 35.82
N SER A 262 10.68 12.22 34.98
CA SER A 262 12.07 11.90 35.28
C SER A 262 13.02 12.90 34.61
N ARG A 263 14.20 13.08 35.21
CA ARG A 263 15.16 14.09 34.71
C ARG A 263 15.73 13.70 33.33
N ASN A 264 15.76 14.67 32.42
CA ASN A 264 16.47 14.58 31.16
C ASN A 264 17.99 14.58 31.37
N ALA A 265 18.74 13.93 30.48
CA ALA A 265 20.21 14.00 30.47
C ALA A 265 20.73 15.40 30.11
N THR A 266 20.01 16.10 29.24
CA THR A 266 20.22 17.48 28.80
C THR A 266 18.88 18.21 28.69
N PRO A 267 18.80 19.54 28.82
CA PRO A 267 17.57 20.30 28.57
C PRO A 267 17.21 20.36 27.07
N TYR A 268 18.11 20.00 26.19
CA TYR A 268 17.98 20.11 24.73
C TYR A 268 17.47 18.79 24.14
N VAL A 269 16.21 18.47 24.34
CA VAL A 269 15.58 17.19 23.92
C VAL A 269 14.78 17.36 22.62
N LYS A 270 14.19 16.25 22.11
CA LYS A 270 13.53 16.16 20.79
C LYS A 270 12.60 17.35 20.48
N ASP A 271 11.77 17.77 21.45
CA ASP A 271 10.80 18.86 21.30
C ASP A 271 11.38 20.27 21.57
N GLY A 272 12.68 20.39 21.87
CA GLY A 272 13.31 21.64 22.27
C GLY A 272 13.23 22.74 21.19
N ILE A 273 13.33 22.41 19.90
CA ILE A 273 13.15 23.38 18.82
C ILE A 273 11.73 23.94 18.82
N GLY A 274 10.71 23.07 18.99
CA GLY A 274 9.32 23.47 19.09
C GLY A 274 9.04 24.37 20.32
N ARG A 275 9.58 24.01 21.48
CA ARG A 275 9.51 24.82 22.71
C ARG A 275 10.19 26.17 22.55
N HIS A 276 11.30 26.23 21.81
CA HIS A 276 11.97 27.50 21.51
C HIS A 276 11.15 28.38 20.56
N VAL A 277 10.70 27.84 19.42
CA VAL A 277 10.03 28.59 18.35
C VAL A 277 8.60 28.98 18.72
N ALA A 278 7.78 28.01 19.12
CA ALA A 278 6.38 28.25 19.46
C ALA A 278 6.17 28.66 20.93
N GLY A 279 6.97 28.10 21.85
CA GLY A 279 6.88 28.39 23.28
C GLY A 279 7.72 29.56 23.76
N GLY A 280 8.66 30.12 22.97
CA GLY A 280 9.54 31.20 23.36
C GLY A 280 10.62 30.82 24.39
N GLU A 281 10.87 29.54 24.62
CA GLU A 281 11.84 29.02 25.60
C GLU A 281 13.28 29.12 25.09
N ALA A 282 13.99 30.19 25.39
CA ALA A 282 15.36 30.39 24.92
C ALA A 282 16.34 29.27 25.35
N GLY A 283 16.13 28.65 26.52
CA GLY A 283 16.97 27.60 27.08
C GLY A 283 16.70 26.19 26.53
N ALA A 284 15.72 26.03 25.62
CA ALA A 284 15.34 24.70 25.06
C ALA A 284 16.24 24.24 23.91
N VAL A 285 17.05 25.12 23.36
CA VAL A 285 18.02 24.82 22.28
C VAL A 285 19.46 25.03 22.76
N ASN A 286 20.41 24.25 22.22
CA ASN A 286 21.79 24.24 22.66
C ASN A 286 22.56 25.48 22.15
N PRO A 287 23.03 26.41 23.03
CA PRO A 287 23.77 27.60 22.62
C PRO A 287 25.17 27.30 22.05
N GLU A 288 25.72 26.11 22.31
CA GLU A 288 26.99 25.64 21.74
C GLU A 288 26.87 25.21 20.27
N LEU A 289 25.64 25.28 19.70
CA LEU A 289 25.36 24.93 18.31
C LEU A 289 25.83 23.51 17.92
N THR A 290 25.57 22.56 18.79
CA THR A 290 25.83 21.15 18.60
C THR A 290 24.68 20.28 19.11
N GLY A 291 24.52 19.07 18.54
CA GLY A 291 23.49 18.11 18.92
C GLY A 291 23.38 16.97 17.93
N THR A 292 22.24 16.29 17.94
CA THR A 292 21.90 15.22 16.97
C THR A 292 20.68 15.57 16.12
N LYS A 293 20.07 16.75 16.35
CA LYS A 293 18.99 17.35 15.56
C LYS A 293 19.30 18.85 15.40
N ALA A 294 19.12 19.36 14.20
CA ALA A 294 19.35 20.77 13.91
C ALA A 294 18.36 21.32 12.87
N ALA A 295 18.02 22.60 12.99
CA ALA A 295 17.12 23.27 12.05
C ALA A 295 17.66 24.66 11.67
N ALA A 296 17.41 25.08 10.42
CA ALA A 296 17.63 26.45 9.97
C ALA A 296 16.31 27.22 10.03
N HIS A 297 16.21 28.23 10.89
CA HIS A 297 14.97 28.93 11.21
C HIS A 297 14.75 30.15 10.31
N HIS A 298 13.94 30.00 9.28
CA HIS A 298 13.51 31.09 8.39
C HIS A 298 12.20 31.70 8.87
N THR A 299 12.11 33.02 8.89
CA THR A 299 10.86 33.76 9.10
C THR A 299 10.53 34.47 7.80
N LEU A 300 9.41 34.06 7.19
CA LEU A 300 8.95 34.59 5.91
C LEU A 300 7.74 35.50 6.15
N THR A 301 7.75 36.66 5.54
CA THR A 301 6.56 37.52 5.42
C THR A 301 6.08 37.41 3.98
N VAL A 302 4.94 36.77 3.79
CA VAL A 302 4.42 36.44 2.45
C VAL A 302 3.25 37.35 2.12
N PRO A 303 3.35 38.18 1.06
CA PRO A 303 2.25 39.08 0.68
C PRO A 303 0.97 38.32 0.34
N ALA A 304 -0.19 38.97 0.41
CA ALA A 304 -1.46 38.42 -0.05
C ALA A 304 -1.37 37.93 -1.49
N GLY A 305 -1.72 36.64 -1.73
CA GLY A 305 -1.61 36.00 -3.04
C GLY A 305 -0.17 35.88 -3.59
N GLY A 306 0.85 36.20 -2.77
CA GLY A 306 2.26 36.13 -3.14
C GLY A 306 2.93 34.83 -2.73
N GLU A 307 4.22 34.70 -3.08
CA GLU A 307 5.05 33.53 -2.79
C GLU A 307 6.39 33.94 -2.19
N ALA A 308 6.95 33.06 -1.36
CA ALA A 308 8.33 33.15 -0.86
C ALA A 308 9.00 31.78 -0.87
N THR A 309 10.33 31.75 -0.98
CA THR A 309 11.08 30.49 -1.12
C THR A 309 12.18 30.36 -0.08
N VAL A 310 12.44 29.10 0.32
CA VAL A 310 13.60 28.69 1.13
C VAL A 310 14.36 27.63 0.36
N ARG A 311 15.68 27.71 0.36
CA ARG A 311 16.58 26.77 -0.28
C ARG A 311 17.55 26.18 0.72
N VAL A 312 17.72 24.87 0.69
CA VAL A 312 18.82 24.18 1.35
C VAL A 312 19.41 23.11 0.43
N ARG A 313 20.65 22.75 0.66
CA ARG A 313 21.33 21.70 -0.13
C ARG A 313 22.15 20.82 0.81
N LEU A 314 21.93 19.52 0.77
CA LEU A 314 22.64 18.51 1.54
C LEU A 314 23.65 17.81 0.64
N THR A 315 24.95 17.90 0.97
CA THR A 315 26.05 17.32 0.19
C THR A 315 26.94 16.46 1.07
N LYS A 316 27.40 15.33 0.55
CA LYS A 316 28.41 14.50 1.21
C LYS A 316 29.79 15.15 1.11
N GLU A 317 30.57 15.11 2.20
CA GLU A 317 31.97 15.49 2.17
C GLU A 317 32.81 14.34 1.60
N ASP A 318 33.28 14.47 0.37
CA ASP A 318 34.28 13.53 -0.18
C ASP A 318 35.66 13.84 0.37
N ALA A 319 36.47 12.81 0.61
CA ALA A 319 37.84 12.95 1.12
C ALA A 319 38.79 13.76 0.18
N HIS A 320 38.33 14.09 -1.01
CA HIS A 320 39.06 14.83 -2.03
C HIS A 320 38.52 16.22 -2.35
N ASP A 321 37.37 16.63 -1.80
CA ASP A 321 36.73 17.93 -2.10
C ASP A 321 36.91 18.94 -0.95
N ALA A 322 38.12 19.23 -0.58
CA ALA A 322 38.41 20.40 0.26
C ALA A 322 38.12 21.73 -0.46
N GLU A 323 37.88 21.70 -1.76
CA GLU A 323 37.62 22.88 -2.60
C GLU A 323 36.45 22.63 -3.57
N GLY A 324 35.24 23.00 -3.14
CA GLY A 324 34.12 23.29 -4.04
C GLY A 324 33.15 22.14 -4.35
N VAL A 325 31.86 22.52 -4.39
CA VAL A 325 30.77 21.70 -4.89
C VAL A 325 30.97 21.39 -6.38
N ARG A 326 31.06 20.10 -6.77
CA ARG A 326 31.09 19.73 -8.19
C ARG A 326 29.76 20.10 -8.84
N ASP A 327 29.85 20.73 -10.01
CA ASP A 327 28.70 20.94 -10.88
C ASP A 327 28.59 19.79 -11.88
N PRO A 328 27.70 18.81 -11.67
CA PRO A 328 27.54 17.66 -12.57
C PRO A 328 26.96 18.04 -13.93
N LEU A 329 26.41 19.24 -14.09
CA LEU A 329 25.83 19.75 -15.34
C LEU A 329 26.77 20.72 -16.07
N GLY A 330 27.97 21.00 -15.54
CA GLY A 330 28.95 21.90 -16.16
C GLY A 330 28.55 23.38 -16.20
N THR A 331 27.56 23.77 -15.36
CA THR A 331 27.15 25.17 -15.25
C THR A 331 28.04 25.86 -14.23
N ALA A 332 29.06 26.51 -14.70
CA ALA A 332 30.12 27.11 -13.90
C ALA A 332 29.62 28.27 -13.02
N ASP A 333 29.15 27.96 -11.80
CA ASP A 333 29.23 28.89 -10.69
C ASP A 333 29.53 28.13 -9.39
N VAL A 334 30.82 27.86 -9.20
CA VAL A 334 31.36 27.02 -8.12
C VAL A 334 31.34 27.75 -6.76
N GLY A 335 30.79 28.98 -6.70
CA GLY A 335 30.89 29.84 -5.53
C GLY A 335 29.75 29.74 -4.50
N ASP A 336 28.50 29.54 -4.91
CA ASP A 336 27.33 29.49 -3.99
C ASP A 336 26.50 28.23 -4.21
N PRO A 337 26.44 27.29 -3.24
CA PRO A 337 25.65 26.05 -3.34
C PRO A 337 24.15 26.25 -3.57
N LEU A 338 23.62 27.43 -3.26
CA LEU A 338 22.22 27.82 -3.38
C LEU A 338 21.96 28.80 -4.53
N GLY A 339 22.97 29.08 -5.37
CA GLY A 339 22.93 30.03 -6.47
C GLY A 339 22.32 29.44 -7.78
N ALA A 340 22.78 29.94 -8.92
CA ALA A 340 22.24 29.61 -10.25
C ALA A 340 22.33 28.11 -10.60
N GLY A 341 23.36 27.40 -10.12
CA GLY A 341 23.46 25.94 -10.28
C GLY A 341 22.32 25.17 -9.61
N PHE A 342 21.80 25.67 -8.51
CA PHE A 342 20.62 25.09 -7.84
C PHE A 342 19.39 25.12 -8.76
N ASP A 343 19.08 26.27 -9.36
CA ASP A 343 17.93 26.42 -10.26
C ASP A 343 18.07 25.55 -11.53
N ALA A 344 19.29 25.41 -12.05
CA ALA A 344 19.57 24.57 -13.20
C ALA A 344 19.27 23.09 -12.91
N VAL A 345 19.72 22.57 -11.76
CA VAL A 345 19.42 21.19 -11.32
C VAL A 345 17.93 20.98 -11.14
N MET A 346 17.24 21.87 -10.41
CA MET A 346 15.79 21.78 -10.21
C MET A 346 15.03 21.72 -11.54
N SER A 347 15.36 22.62 -12.47
CA SER A 347 14.73 22.67 -13.79
C SER A 347 14.98 21.42 -14.62
N ALA A 348 16.23 20.91 -14.60
CA ALA A 348 16.58 19.70 -15.33
C ALA A 348 15.83 18.48 -14.80
N ARG A 349 15.74 18.30 -13.49
CA ARG A 349 15.05 17.15 -12.87
C ARG A 349 13.54 17.19 -13.11
N ARG A 350 12.89 18.37 -13.09
CA ARG A 350 11.48 18.52 -13.49
C ARG A 350 11.25 18.09 -14.94
N ALA A 351 12.08 18.60 -15.87
CA ALA A 351 11.94 18.24 -17.27
C ALA A 351 12.17 16.74 -17.55
N GLU A 352 13.09 16.12 -16.82
CA GLU A 352 13.35 14.67 -16.92
C GLU A 352 12.20 13.83 -16.34
N ALA A 353 11.58 14.27 -15.25
CA ALA A 353 10.35 13.65 -14.70
C ALA A 353 9.20 13.76 -15.70
N ASP A 354 9.02 14.94 -16.33
CA ASP A 354 7.99 15.14 -17.38
C ASP A 354 8.24 14.19 -18.56
N ALA A 355 9.47 14.06 -19.03
CA ALA A 355 9.83 13.15 -20.10
C ALA A 355 9.60 11.67 -19.74
N PHE A 356 9.89 11.29 -18.51
CA PHE A 356 9.66 9.93 -18.01
C PHE A 356 8.17 9.56 -18.05
N TYR A 357 7.30 10.40 -17.46
CA TYR A 357 5.85 10.13 -17.45
C TYR A 357 5.20 10.24 -18.84
N ALA A 358 5.67 11.15 -19.70
CA ALA A 358 5.24 11.18 -21.08
C ALA A 358 5.53 9.88 -21.84
N GLY A 359 6.58 9.15 -21.46
CA GLY A 359 6.89 7.83 -22.03
C GLY A 359 5.97 6.69 -21.58
N LEU A 360 5.16 6.90 -20.55
CA LEU A 360 4.18 5.91 -20.07
C LEU A 360 2.80 6.04 -20.75
N THR A 361 2.52 7.17 -21.37
CA THR A 361 1.24 7.50 -22.01
C THR A 361 1.36 7.47 -23.52
N SER A 362 0.22 7.24 -24.23
CA SER A 362 0.12 7.46 -25.69
C SER A 362 -0.49 8.82 -25.99
N ASP A 363 -0.43 9.21 -27.27
CA ASP A 363 -1.12 10.42 -27.76
C ASP A 363 -2.67 10.31 -27.68
N ALA A 364 -3.20 9.10 -27.50
CA ALA A 364 -4.63 8.85 -27.36
C ALA A 364 -5.14 9.06 -25.92
N MET A 365 -4.26 8.97 -24.91
CA MET A 365 -4.63 9.15 -23.51
C MET A 365 -5.03 10.60 -23.23
N GLY A 366 -6.19 10.80 -22.61
CA GLY A 366 -6.68 12.12 -22.22
C GLY A 366 -5.80 12.79 -21.17
N GLN A 367 -5.75 14.14 -21.15
CA GLN A 367 -4.94 14.89 -20.17
C GLN A 367 -5.31 14.56 -18.71
N ASP A 368 -6.60 14.35 -18.45
CA ASP A 368 -7.09 14.01 -17.10
C ASP A 368 -6.67 12.59 -16.70
N GLU A 369 -6.73 11.64 -17.63
CA GLU A 369 -6.22 10.28 -17.43
C GLU A 369 -4.71 10.27 -17.16
N ALA A 370 -3.94 11.03 -17.94
CA ALA A 370 -2.49 11.18 -17.74
C ALA A 370 -2.15 11.81 -16.36
N LEU A 371 -2.96 12.77 -15.91
CA LEU A 371 -2.82 13.36 -14.58
C LEU A 371 -3.06 12.30 -13.48
N VAL A 372 -4.16 11.54 -13.58
CA VAL A 372 -4.48 10.46 -12.62
C VAL A 372 -3.36 9.43 -12.59
N LEU A 373 -2.90 8.95 -13.74
CA LEU A 373 -1.79 8.01 -13.86
C LEU A 373 -0.53 8.51 -13.14
N ARG A 374 -0.09 9.72 -13.45
CA ARG A 374 1.12 10.31 -12.84
C ARG A 374 0.98 10.44 -11.34
N ARG A 375 -0.18 10.92 -10.84
CA ARG A 375 -0.43 11.08 -9.41
C ARG A 375 -0.45 9.74 -8.67
N ALA A 376 -1.12 8.72 -9.22
CA ALA A 376 -1.18 7.41 -8.64
C ALA A 376 0.21 6.77 -8.49
N LEU A 377 1.02 6.80 -9.55
CA LEU A 377 2.38 6.25 -9.52
C LEU A 377 3.34 7.08 -8.67
N SER A 378 3.21 8.42 -8.71
CA SER A 378 4.02 9.30 -7.85
C SER A 378 3.75 9.05 -6.38
N GLY A 379 2.48 8.94 -6.00
CA GLY A 379 2.10 8.63 -4.62
C GLY A 379 2.60 7.26 -4.17
N LEU A 380 2.48 6.24 -5.03
CA LEU A 380 3.05 4.91 -4.74
C LEU A 380 4.56 4.97 -4.50
N LEU A 381 5.30 5.78 -5.27
CA LEU A 381 6.74 5.94 -5.07
C LEU A 381 7.08 6.69 -3.77
N TRP A 382 6.20 7.56 -3.27
CA TRP A 382 6.31 8.19 -1.96
C TRP A 382 5.98 7.24 -0.79
N SER A 383 5.23 6.17 -1.00
CA SER A 383 4.86 5.20 0.03
C SER A 383 5.96 4.19 0.36
N LYS A 384 7.15 4.35 -0.23
CA LYS A 384 8.35 3.59 0.17
C LYS A 384 8.78 4.04 1.56
N GLN A 385 8.93 3.08 2.48
CA GLN A 385 9.36 3.35 3.85
C GLN A 385 10.44 2.37 4.26
N TYR A 386 11.38 2.84 5.04
CA TYR A 386 12.34 1.97 5.69
C TYR A 386 11.64 1.25 6.85
N TYR A 387 11.63 -0.06 6.79
CA TYR A 387 11.05 -0.92 7.82
C TYR A 387 12.16 -1.66 8.56
N LEU A 388 12.36 -1.28 9.80
CA LEU A 388 13.30 -1.91 10.73
C LEU A 388 12.50 -2.54 11.88
N PHE A 389 12.61 -3.85 12.04
CA PHE A 389 12.06 -4.54 13.21
C PHE A 389 12.80 -5.86 13.43
N ASP A 390 13.67 -5.90 14.43
CA ASP A 390 14.39 -7.07 14.91
C ASP A 390 13.60 -7.68 16.08
N VAL A 391 12.84 -8.75 15.81
CA VAL A 391 11.96 -9.38 16.79
C VAL A 391 12.77 -10.11 17.86
N GLU A 392 13.94 -10.67 17.55
CA GLU A 392 14.84 -11.28 18.53
C GLU A 392 15.27 -10.27 19.59
N THR A 393 15.77 -9.12 19.15
CA THR A 393 16.16 -8.02 20.03
C THR A 393 14.98 -7.51 20.85
N TRP A 394 13.82 -7.30 20.21
CA TRP A 394 12.61 -6.86 20.90
C TRP A 394 12.17 -7.84 21.99
N LEU A 395 12.13 -9.14 21.70
CA LEU A 395 11.76 -10.20 22.66
C LEU A 395 12.75 -10.28 23.82
N ALA A 396 14.06 -10.20 23.54
CA ALA A 396 15.09 -10.23 24.58
C ALA A 396 14.93 -9.07 25.58
N GLU A 397 14.62 -7.88 25.12
CA GLU A 397 14.38 -6.69 25.95
C GLU A 397 13.09 -6.79 26.78
N HIS A 398 12.09 -7.53 26.28
CA HIS A 398 10.87 -7.83 27.03
C HIS A 398 10.98 -9.07 27.92
N GLY A 399 12.20 -9.61 28.11
CA GLY A 399 12.47 -10.75 28.96
C GLY A 399 11.91 -12.08 28.45
N ALA A 400 11.62 -12.16 27.17
CA ALA A 400 11.18 -13.39 26.52
C ALA A 400 12.38 -14.25 26.13
N ASP A 401 12.31 -15.54 26.46
CA ASP A 401 13.28 -16.55 26.03
C ASP A 401 12.65 -17.36 24.88
N PRO A 402 13.28 -17.44 23.70
CA PRO A 402 12.73 -18.18 22.56
C PRO A 402 12.48 -19.66 22.85
N TRP A 403 13.18 -20.21 23.80
CA TRP A 403 13.08 -21.63 24.23
C TRP A 403 12.04 -21.91 25.30
N THR A 404 11.58 -20.87 26.00
CA THR A 404 10.54 -20.97 27.03
C THR A 404 9.32 -20.19 26.62
N ARG A 405 8.17 -20.82 26.46
CA ARG A 405 6.91 -20.15 26.14
C ARG A 405 6.56 -19.14 27.23
N THR A 406 6.69 -17.88 26.91
CA THR A 406 6.45 -16.79 27.86
C THR A 406 5.08 -16.13 27.71
N GLY A 407 4.32 -16.42 26.64
CA GLY A 407 3.06 -15.75 26.33
C GLY A 407 3.23 -14.35 25.77
N GLN A 408 4.46 -13.90 25.51
CA GLN A 408 4.73 -12.63 24.87
C GLN A 408 4.23 -12.62 23.43
N ARG A 409 3.71 -11.49 22.99
CA ARG A 409 3.37 -11.25 21.58
C ARG A 409 4.61 -11.47 20.71
N ASN A 410 4.43 -11.86 19.48
CA ASN A 410 5.49 -12.15 18.51
C ASN A 410 6.46 -13.28 18.86
N HIS A 411 6.28 -13.98 20.00
CA HIS A 411 7.18 -15.07 20.40
C HIS A 411 7.33 -16.17 19.32
N ALA A 412 6.27 -16.45 18.57
CA ALA A 412 6.31 -17.41 17.46
C ALA A 412 7.09 -16.89 16.24
N TRP A 413 7.36 -15.59 16.15
CA TRP A 413 8.01 -14.91 15.04
C TRP A 413 9.44 -14.46 15.38
N TYR A 414 10.09 -15.19 16.24
CA TYR A 414 11.45 -14.92 16.74
C TYR A 414 12.48 -14.70 15.62
N ASP A 415 12.33 -15.41 14.49
CA ASP A 415 13.26 -15.33 13.35
C ASP A 415 13.01 -14.12 12.43
N LEU A 416 11.98 -13.31 12.68
CA LEU A 416 11.67 -12.16 11.82
C LEU A 416 12.66 -11.01 12.11
N ASP A 417 13.41 -10.64 11.07
CA ASP A 417 14.41 -9.57 11.09
C ASP A 417 14.23 -8.67 9.86
N ALA A 418 13.43 -7.62 10.02
CA ALA A 418 13.15 -6.66 8.95
C ALA A 418 14.19 -5.52 8.98
N ASP A 419 14.81 -5.24 7.85
CA ASP A 419 15.77 -4.15 7.65
C ASP A 419 15.80 -3.76 6.15
N ASP A 420 14.60 -3.41 5.60
CA ASP A 420 14.44 -3.20 4.17
C ASP A 420 13.55 -2.00 3.88
N ILE A 421 13.63 -1.47 2.64
CA ILE A 421 12.70 -0.48 2.14
C ILE A 421 11.54 -1.21 1.48
N LEU A 422 10.34 -1.02 2.02
CA LEU A 422 9.11 -1.63 1.55
C LEU A 422 8.09 -0.57 1.13
N LEU A 423 7.21 -0.95 0.21
CA LEU A 423 5.99 -0.19 -0.07
C LEU A 423 4.97 -0.48 1.02
N MET A 424 4.63 0.55 1.80
CA MET A 424 3.60 0.45 2.84
C MET A 424 2.21 0.79 2.28
N PRO A 425 1.13 0.32 2.90
CA PRO A 425 -0.23 0.61 2.45
C PRO A 425 -0.53 2.10 2.35
N ASP A 426 -0.12 2.87 3.35
CA ASP A 426 -0.28 4.33 3.41
C ASP A 426 0.87 4.95 4.21
N THR A 427 1.00 6.28 4.19
CA THR A 427 2.08 6.98 4.91
C THR A 427 1.67 7.45 6.30
N TRP A 428 0.38 7.41 6.65
CA TRP A 428 -0.11 7.85 7.95
C TRP A 428 -1.07 6.87 8.64
N GLU A 429 -2.14 6.41 7.96
CA GLU A 429 -3.12 5.48 8.56
C GLU A 429 -2.53 4.09 8.72
N TYR A 430 -1.86 3.61 7.68
CA TYR A 430 -1.28 2.27 7.63
C TYR A 430 0.21 2.30 7.24
N PRO A 431 1.08 3.02 8.00
CA PRO A 431 2.52 3.08 7.72
C PRO A 431 3.23 1.84 8.31
N TRP A 432 2.78 0.65 7.95
CA TRP A 432 3.31 -0.61 8.46
C TRP A 432 3.34 -1.71 7.40
N PHE A 433 4.07 -2.78 7.70
CA PHE A 433 4.16 -3.96 6.86
C PHE A 433 2.81 -4.67 6.71
N ALA A 434 2.40 -4.96 5.46
CA ALA A 434 1.21 -5.74 5.12
C ALA A 434 1.46 -6.56 3.84
N ALA A 435 1.45 -7.89 3.96
CA ALA A 435 1.99 -8.78 2.94
C ALA A 435 1.16 -8.85 1.65
N TRP A 436 -0.16 -8.86 1.73
CA TRP A 436 -0.96 -8.96 0.51
C TRP A 436 -1.10 -7.61 -0.20
N ASP A 437 -1.12 -6.52 0.55
CA ASP A 437 -1.04 -5.15 0.02
C ASP A 437 0.23 -4.97 -0.79
N LEU A 438 1.37 -5.36 -0.22
CA LEU A 438 2.68 -5.28 -0.87
C LEU A 438 2.70 -5.99 -2.23
N ALA A 439 2.01 -7.11 -2.38
CA ALA A 439 1.91 -7.82 -3.66
C ALA A 439 1.18 -6.99 -4.73
N PHE A 440 0.08 -6.31 -4.38
CA PHE A 440 -0.62 -5.41 -5.30
C PHE A 440 0.16 -4.12 -5.58
N HIS A 441 0.86 -3.60 -4.56
CA HIS A 441 1.78 -2.46 -4.75
C HIS A 441 2.88 -2.79 -5.74
N ALA A 442 3.49 -3.98 -5.64
CA ALA A 442 4.53 -4.43 -6.53
C ALA A 442 4.04 -4.55 -7.99
N VAL A 443 2.78 -4.96 -8.20
CA VAL A 443 2.15 -4.99 -9.53
C VAL A 443 2.08 -3.58 -10.15
N ALA A 444 1.63 -2.59 -9.41
CA ALA A 444 1.60 -1.21 -9.89
C ALA A 444 3.00 -0.61 -10.05
N LEU A 445 3.93 -0.93 -9.12
CA LEU A 445 5.32 -0.49 -9.17
C LEU A 445 6.06 -1.00 -10.43
N ALA A 446 5.75 -2.21 -10.89
CA ALA A 446 6.41 -2.82 -12.06
C ALA A 446 6.30 -1.95 -13.32
N MET A 447 5.30 -1.08 -13.42
CA MET A 447 5.17 -0.13 -14.54
C MET A 447 6.31 0.89 -14.62
N VAL A 448 6.93 1.21 -13.49
CA VAL A 448 7.95 2.28 -13.37
C VAL A 448 9.29 1.77 -12.87
N ASP A 449 9.31 0.65 -12.13
CA ASP A 449 10.51 0.08 -11.53
C ASP A 449 10.35 -1.45 -11.36
N PRO A 450 10.44 -2.25 -12.44
CA PRO A 450 10.22 -3.68 -12.40
C PRO A 450 11.23 -4.41 -11.50
N GLU A 451 12.49 -3.97 -11.44
CA GLU A 451 13.51 -4.59 -10.60
C GLU A 451 13.20 -4.44 -9.10
N LEU A 452 12.74 -3.25 -8.68
CA LEU A 452 12.31 -3.07 -7.30
C LEU A 452 11.02 -3.85 -7.01
N ALA A 453 10.11 -3.95 -7.98
CA ALA A 453 8.89 -4.74 -7.84
C ALA A 453 9.20 -6.23 -7.62
N LYS A 454 10.13 -6.81 -8.39
CA LYS A 454 10.65 -8.17 -8.17
C LYS A 454 11.27 -8.32 -6.78
N HIS A 455 12.11 -7.36 -6.39
CA HIS A 455 12.78 -7.35 -5.09
C HIS A 455 11.79 -7.32 -3.91
N GLN A 456 10.68 -6.57 -4.00
CA GLN A 456 9.63 -6.56 -2.97
C GLN A 456 9.04 -7.96 -2.74
N ILE A 457 8.80 -8.72 -3.80
CA ILE A 457 8.31 -10.10 -3.70
C ILE A 457 9.38 -11.04 -3.12
N GLU A 458 10.63 -10.88 -3.52
CA GLU A 458 11.75 -11.71 -3.05
C GLU A 458 12.05 -11.50 -1.56
N VAL A 459 12.00 -10.24 -1.09
CA VAL A 459 12.20 -9.90 0.33
C VAL A 459 11.12 -10.54 1.17
N LEU A 460 9.84 -10.37 0.80
CA LEU A 460 8.71 -10.95 1.52
C LEU A 460 8.79 -12.47 1.67
N LEU A 461 9.37 -13.14 0.68
CA LEU A 461 9.56 -14.60 0.67
C LEU A 461 10.96 -15.03 1.14
N GLY A 462 11.79 -14.07 1.57
CA GLY A 462 13.15 -14.32 2.08
C GLY A 462 13.14 -14.92 3.48
N GLU A 463 14.29 -15.49 3.86
CA GLU A 463 14.48 -16.15 5.16
C GLU A 463 14.28 -15.22 6.36
N ARG A 464 14.47 -13.91 6.19
CA ARG A 464 14.28 -12.92 7.26
C ARG A 464 12.80 -12.60 7.53
N TYR A 465 11.91 -12.89 6.59
CA TYR A 465 10.46 -12.64 6.73
C TYR A 465 9.67 -13.95 6.82
N LEU A 466 9.97 -14.91 5.94
CA LEU A 466 9.23 -16.16 5.87
C LEU A 466 9.50 -17.00 7.12
N HIS A 467 8.45 -17.27 7.89
CA HIS A 467 8.57 -18.13 9.08
C HIS A 467 9.15 -19.52 8.68
N PRO A 468 9.98 -20.16 9.51
CA PRO A 468 10.55 -21.49 9.21
C PRO A 468 9.53 -22.56 8.89
N ASN A 469 8.27 -22.43 9.36
CA ASN A 469 7.19 -23.34 8.96
C ASN A 469 6.61 -23.09 7.57
N GLY A 470 7.03 -22.02 6.89
CA GLY A 470 6.56 -21.61 5.57
C GLY A 470 5.44 -20.56 5.56
N GLN A 471 5.02 -20.06 6.70
CA GLN A 471 4.02 -18.98 6.77
C GLN A 471 4.64 -17.64 6.37
N VAL A 472 3.96 -16.90 5.48
CA VAL A 472 4.24 -15.50 5.21
C VAL A 472 3.64 -14.66 6.34
N PRO A 473 4.36 -13.71 6.96
CA PRO A 473 3.80 -12.83 7.98
C PRO A 473 2.68 -11.98 7.38
N ALA A 474 1.54 -11.87 8.04
CA ALA A 474 0.39 -11.18 7.48
C ALA A 474 0.56 -9.65 7.53
N TYR A 475 0.65 -9.08 8.70
CA TYR A 475 0.90 -7.66 8.92
C TYR A 475 1.51 -7.42 10.30
N GLU A 476 2.09 -6.25 10.51
CA GLU A 476 2.97 -5.96 11.65
C GLU A 476 2.36 -6.27 13.01
N TRP A 477 1.09 -5.96 13.26
CA TRP A 477 0.50 -6.23 14.57
C TRP A 477 0.12 -7.71 14.77
N ALA A 478 -0.15 -8.44 13.71
CA ALA A 478 -0.57 -9.84 13.75
C ALA A 478 0.12 -10.67 12.65
N PHE A 479 1.43 -10.88 12.79
CA PHE A 479 2.21 -11.69 11.84
C PHE A 479 1.62 -13.09 11.65
N GLY A 480 1.03 -13.66 12.71
CA GLY A 480 0.42 -15.00 12.69
C GLY A 480 -0.95 -15.08 12.02
N ASP A 481 -1.55 -13.97 11.62
CA ASP A 481 -2.80 -13.95 10.87
C ASP A 481 -2.57 -14.43 9.43
N VAL A 482 -3.60 -14.46 8.60
CA VAL A 482 -3.50 -15.04 7.26
C VAL A 482 -4.08 -14.11 6.23
N ASN A 483 -3.25 -13.70 5.30
CA ASN A 483 -3.63 -12.94 4.11
C ASN A 483 -3.78 -13.86 2.89
N PRO A 484 -4.52 -13.45 1.85
CA PRO A 484 -4.61 -14.18 0.59
C PRO A 484 -3.22 -14.45 -0.03
N PRO A 485 -2.96 -15.65 -0.55
CA PRO A 485 -1.66 -16.02 -1.14
C PRO A 485 -1.53 -15.49 -2.58
N VAL A 486 -1.51 -14.16 -2.75
CA VAL A 486 -1.48 -13.48 -4.06
C VAL A 486 -0.08 -13.26 -4.62
N GLN A 487 0.97 -13.56 -3.86
CA GLN A 487 2.37 -13.32 -4.23
C GLN A 487 2.79 -14.07 -5.48
N ALA A 488 2.27 -15.29 -5.67
CA ALA A 488 2.55 -16.08 -6.88
C ALA A 488 2.02 -15.39 -8.14
N TRP A 489 0.79 -14.89 -8.07
CA TRP A 489 0.18 -14.14 -9.16
C TRP A 489 0.93 -12.82 -9.41
N ALA A 490 1.26 -12.08 -8.36
CA ALA A 490 1.99 -10.82 -8.49
C ALA A 490 3.35 -11.04 -9.17
N ALA A 491 4.10 -12.07 -8.77
CA ALA A 491 5.38 -12.39 -9.39
C ALA A 491 5.25 -12.67 -10.90
N ARG A 492 4.25 -13.46 -11.30
CA ARG A 492 4.01 -13.72 -12.73
C ARG A 492 3.58 -12.48 -13.49
N PHE A 493 2.72 -11.64 -12.89
CA PHE A 493 2.29 -10.39 -13.51
C PHE A 493 3.47 -9.44 -13.73
N ILE A 494 4.35 -9.31 -12.73
CA ILE A 494 5.58 -8.49 -12.81
C ILE A 494 6.49 -9.00 -13.93
N ASP A 495 6.73 -10.32 -14.02
CA ASP A 495 7.53 -10.93 -15.07
C ASP A 495 6.90 -10.71 -16.46
N SER A 496 5.58 -10.83 -16.58
CA SER A 496 4.88 -10.58 -17.85
C SER A 496 5.00 -9.12 -18.29
N MET A 497 4.93 -8.17 -17.34
CA MET A 497 5.14 -6.75 -17.66
C MET A 497 6.58 -6.47 -18.09
N ASP A 498 7.55 -7.02 -17.39
CA ASP A 498 8.97 -6.90 -17.74
C ASP A 498 9.26 -7.48 -19.12
N ARG A 499 8.72 -8.66 -19.40
CA ARG A 499 8.77 -9.30 -20.73
C ARG A 499 8.18 -8.44 -21.83
N GLY A 500 7.08 -7.75 -21.56
CA GLY A 500 6.47 -6.77 -22.46
C GLY A 500 7.34 -5.54 -22.72
N LEU A 501 8.17 -5.16 -21.76
CA LEU A 501 9.08 -4.01 -21.84
C LEU A 501 10.41 -4.36 -22.54
N ASP A 502 11.00 -5.50 -22.20
CA ASP A 502 12.37 -5.89 -22.60
C ASP A 502 12.41 -7.10 -23.56
N GLY A 503 11.28 -7.76 -23.82
CA GLY A 503 11.14 -8.87 -24.78
C GLY A 503 11.64 -10.22 -24.26
N ALA A 504 12.20 -10.29 -23.04
CA ALA A 504 12.64 -11.54 -22.43
C ALA A 504 12.18 -11.59 -20.97
N GLY A 505 11.48 -12.64 -20.55
CA GLY A 505 11.11 -12.82 -19.14
C GLY A 505 12.32 -13.17 -18.27
N ASP A 506 12.17 -13.03 -16.96
CA ASP A 506 13.19 -13.37 -15.95
C ASP A 506 12.90 -14.73 -15.32
N LEU A 507 13.26 -15.80 -16.03
CA LEU A 507 13.07 -17.16 -15.52
C LEU A 507 13.89 -17.45 -14.25
N ASP A 508 14.97 -16.71 -13.99
CA ASP A 508 15.75 -16.88 -12.77
C ASP A 508 14.99 -16.30 -11.58
N PHE A 509 14.32 -15.16 -11.76
CA PHE A 509 13.39 -14.60 -10.77
C PHE A 509 12.22 -15.56 -10.51
N ILE A 510 11.55 -16.03 -11.56
CA ILE A 510 10.44 -16.99 -11.44
C ILE A 510 10.88 -18.25 -10.69
N GLU A 511 12.06 -18.80 -10.97
CA GLU A 511 12.58 -20.00 -10.31
C GLU A 511 12.86 -19.73 -8.82
N ARG A 512 13.53 -18.62 -8.47
CA ARG A 512 13.80 -18.24 -7.06
C ARG A 512 12.50 -18.09 -6.26
N VAL A 513 11.53 -17.36 -6.81
CA VAL A 513 10.23 -17.14 -6.18
C VAL A 513 9.44 -18.45 -6.06
N PHE A 514 9.41 -19.27 -7.11
CA PHE A 514 8.72 -20.57 -7.11
C PHE A 514 9.21 -21.48 -5.98
N GLN A 515 10.52 -21.57 -5.77
CA GLN A 515 11.14 -22.39 -4.73
C GLN A 515 10.64 -21.99 -3.33
N LYS A 516 10.58 -20.68 -3.06
CA LYS A 516 10.12 -20.13 -1.78
C LYS A 516 8.60 -20.30 -1.62
N LEU A 517 7.83 -20.02 -2.67
CA LEU A 517 6.39 -20.24 -2.70
C LEU A 517 5.99 -21.70 -2.48
N LEU A 518 6.82 -22.65 -2.90
CA LEU A 518 6.55 -24.07 -2.66
C LEU A 518 6.52 -24.41 -1.17
N VAL A 519 7.35 -23.76 -0.37
CA VAL A 519 7.35 -23.89 1.09
C VAL A 519 6.06 -23.31 1.68
N ASN A 520 5.68 -22.11 1.25
CA ASN A 520 4.44 -21.47 1.69
C ASN A 520 3.19 -22.25 1.25
N PHE A 521 3.17 -22.76 0.03
CA PHE A 521 2.08 -23.62 -0.46
C PHE A 521 1.89 -24.86 0.41
N THR A 522 3.01 -25.49 0.82
CA THR A 522 2.98 -26.66 1.70
C THR A 522 2.42 -26.30 3.08
N TRP A 523 2.76 -25.10 3.63
CA TRP A 523 2.15 -24.61 4.86
C TRP A 523 0.64 -24.49 4.74
N TRP A 524 0.12 -23.87 3.67
CA TRP A 524 -1.32 -23.76 3.40
C TRP A 524 -2.03 -25.10 3.40
N VAL A 525 -1.52 -26.06 2.63
CA VAL A 525 -2.11 -27.40 2.52
C VAL A 525 -2.15 -28.12 3.87
N ASN A 526 -1.09 -27.97 4.68
CA ASN A 526 -0.98 -28.68 5.96
C ASN A 526 -1.68 -27.99 7.14
N ARG A 527 -1.88 -26.68 7.06
CA ARG A 527 -2.36 -25.89 8.21
C ARG A 527 -3.78 -25.35 8.02
N LYS A 528 -4.21 -25.22 6.77
CA LYS A 528 -5.51 -24.60 6.45
C LYS A 528 -6.52 -25.59 5.84
N ASP A 529 -6.14 -26.85 5.72
CA ASP A 529 -7.03 -28.00 5.42
C ASP A 529 -6.80 -29.12 6.46
N PRO A 530 -7.24 -28.93 7.69
CA PRO A 530 -6.93 -29.85 8.79
C PRO A 530 -7.51 -31.26 8.59
N ASP A 531 -8.60 -31.35 7.84
CA ASP A 531 -9.30 -32.63 7.57
C ASP A 531 -8.86 -33.30 6.26
N GLY A 532 -7.96 -32.67 5.49
CA GLY A 532 -7.49 -33.18 4.20
C GLY A 532 -8.60 -33.29 3.14
N ARG A 533 -9.62 -32.40 3.21
CA ARG A 533 -10.78 -32.42 2.31
C ARG A 533 -10.60 -31.56 1.07
N ASN A 534 -9.48 -30.83 0.95
CA ASN A 534 -9.18 -29.83 -0.07
C ASN A 534 -10.18 -28.63 -0.03
N VAL A 535 -10.68 -28.33 1.16
CA VAL A 535 -11.47 -27.16 1.50
C VAL A 535 -10.73 -26.39 2.58
N PHE A 536 -10.52 -25.11 2.35
CA PHE A 536 -9.59 -24.35 3.14
C PHE A 536 -10.27 -23.40 4.12
N GLN A 537 -9.69 -23.35 5.33
CA GLN A 537 -10.08 -22.48 6.43
C GLN A 537 -9.02 -21.36 6.52
N GLY A 538 -9.15 -20.32 5.73
CA GLY A 538 -8.17 -19.24 5.68
C GLY A 538 -8.11 -18.42 6.96
N GLY A 539 -9.26 -18.21 7.61
CA GLY A 539 -9.40 -17.26 8.71
C GLY A 539 -9.66 -15.85 8.18
N PHE A 540 -8.87 -14.88 8.60
CA PHE A 540 -9.01 -13.45 8.28
C PHE A 540 -9.11 -13.15 6.77
N LEU A 541 -8.08 -13.51 6.01
CA LEU A 541 -7.99 -13.33 4.55
C LEU A 541 -8.18 -11.88 4.06
N GLY A 542 -7.81 -10.88 4.87
CA GLY A 542 -7.81 -9.47 4.47
C GLY A 542 -9.19 -8.86 4.17
N LEU A 543 -10.28 -9.56 4.46
CA LEU A 543 -11.65 -9.10 4.22
C LEU A 543 -12.37 -8.81 5.54
N ASP A 544 -11.90 -7.87 6.29
CA ASP A 544 -12.18 -7.56 7.69
C ASP A 544 -13.61 -7.96 8.17
N ASN A 545 -14.57 -7.09 7.94
CA ASN A 545 -15.94 -7.28 8.44
C ASN A 545 -16.91 -7.97 7.45
N ILE A 546 -16.39 -8.60 6.37
CA ILE A 546 -17.24 -9.13 5.28
C ILE A 546 -18.16 -10.26 5.72
N GLY A 547 -17.74 -11.05 6.69
CA GLY A 547 -18.46 -12.23 7.18
C GLY A 547 -19.52 -11.90 8.23
N VAL A 548 -20.18 -12.98 8.67
CA VAL A 548 -21.13 -12.94 9.80
C VAL A 548 -20.38 -12.81 11.13
N PHE A 549 -19.19 -13.41 11.19
CA PHE A 549 -18.32 -13.46 12.36
C PHE A 549 -16.98 -12.81 12.07
N ASP A 550 -16.29 -12.40 13.12
CA ASP A 550 -14.87 -12.15 13.06
C ASP A 550 -14.14 -13.48 12.77
N ARG A 551 -13.52 -13.54 11.58
CA ARG A 551 -12.88 -14.76 11.08
C ARG A 551 -11.48 -15.01 11.69
N SER A 552 -10.91 -14.01 12.36
CA SER A 552 -9.65 -14.15 13.14
C SER A 552 -9.91 -14.70 14.54
N ALA A 553 -11.15 -14.61 15.04
CA ALA A 553 -11.52 -15.05 16.37
C ALA A 553 -12.06 -16.49 16.39
N ALA A 554 -12.14 -17.08 17.59
CA ALA A 554 -12.80 -18.35 17.78
C ALA A 554 -14.30 -18.26 17.41
N LEU A 555 -14.76 -19.14 16.54
CA LEU A 555 -16.14 -19.16 16.08
C LEU A 555 -17.13 -19.51 17.20
N PRO A 556 -18.36 -18.96 17.18
CA PRO A 556 -19.41 -19.33 18.11
C PRO A 556 -19.68 -20.84 18.09
N ALA A 557 -20.09 -21.38 19.24
CA ALA A 557 -20.41 -22.81 19.42
C ALA A 557 -19.24 -23.78 19.14
N GLY A 558 -18.00 -23.31 19.01
CA GLY A 558 -16.81 -24.14 18.71
C GLY A 558 -16.83 -24.77 17.33
N GLY A 559 -17.55 -24.17 16.37
CA GLY A 559 -17.64 -24.63 14.99
C GLY A 559 -16.37 -24.36 14.18
N THR A 560 -16.34 -24.87 12.95
CA THR A 560 -15.30 -24.57 11.93
C THR A 560 -15.98 -23.96 10.70
N LEU A 561 -15.24 -23.08 9.99
CA LEU A 561 -15.73 -22.40 8.80
C LEU A 561 -14.99 -22.88 7.56
N ASP A 562 -15.68 -23.62 6.69
CA ASP A 562 -15.19 -23.92 5.36
C ASP A 562 -15.41 -22.69 4.48
N GLN A 563 -14.32 -22.01 4.10
CA GLN A 563 -14.40 -20.70 3.45
C GLN A 563 -14.39 -20.83 1.93
N ALA A 564 -15.37 -20.22 1.27
CA ALA A 564 -15.44 -20.21 -0.19
C ALA A 564 -14.33 -19.37 -0.80
N ASP A 565 -13.97 -18.23 -0.19
CA ASP A 565 -12.82 -17.42 -0.57
C ASP A 565 -11.48 -18.14 -0.29
N GLY A 566 -11.29 -18.72 0.90
CA GLY A 566 -10.08 -19.50 1.23
C GLY A 566 -9.82 -20.62 0.26
N THR A 567 -10.87 -21.34 -0.14
CA THR A 567 -10.79 -22.42 -1.13
C THR A 567 -10.52 -21.88 -2.53
N ALA A 568 -11.15 -20.78 -2.92
CA ALA A 568 -10.89 -20.10 -4.19
C ALA A 568 -9.45 -19.55 -4.28
N TRP A 569 -8.93 -18.95 -3.21
CA TRP A 569 -7.54 -18.48 -3.13
C TRP A 569 -6.55 -19.63 -3.33
N MET A 570 -6.81 -20.79 -2.72
CA MET A 570 -5.94 -21.96 -2.89
C MET A 570 -6.05 -22.59 -4.27
N ALA A 571 -7.23 -22.56 -4.90
CA ALA A 571 -7.37 -22.97 -6.30
C ALA A 571 -6.58 -22.03 -7.22
N PHE A 572 -6.67 -20.72 -7.02
CA PHE A 572 -5.92 -19.69 -7.76
C PHE A 572 -4.40 -19.83 -7.57
N TYR A 573 -3.95 -20.00 -6.32
CA TYR A 573 -2.56 -20.26 -6.00
C TYR A 573 -2.03 -21.51 -6.69
N THR A 574 -2.81 -22.59 -6.63
CA THR A 574 -2.46 -23.87 -7.29
C THR A 574 -2.31 -23.73 -8.80
N GLN A 575 -3.20 -22.96 -9.45
CA GLN A 575 -3.12 -22.67 -10.88
C GLN A 575 -1.87 -21.87 -11.24
N THR A 576 -1.56 -20.86 -10.44
CA THR A 576 -0.38 -20.02 -10.68
C THR A 576 0.92 -20.80 -10.48
N MET A 577 1.00 -21.64 -9.44
CA MET A 577 2.12 -22.56 -9.25
C MET A 577 2.23 -23.57 -10.40
N LEU A 578 1.12 -24.04 -10.96
CA LEU A 578 1.11 -24.88 -12.15
C LEU A 578 1.71 -24.16 -13.36
N GLN A 579 1.32 -22.88 -13.59
CA GLN A 579 1.87 -22.09 -14.70
C GLN A 579 3.39 -21.92 -14.56
N MET A 580 3.86 -21.51 -13.36
CA MET A 580 5.29 -21.38 -13.08
C MET A 580 6.04 -22.70 -13.29
N ALA A 581 5.50 -23.81 -12.79
CA ALA A 581 6.13 -25.12 -12.93
C ALA A 581 6.16 -25.59 -14.40
N ALA A 582 5.12 -25.34 -15.18
CA ALA A 582 5.07 -25.63 -16.61
C ALA A 582 6.12 -24.82 -17.39
N GLU A 583 6.27 -23.54 -17.08
CA GLU A 583 7.29 -22.69 -17.69
C GLU A 583 8.72 -23.13 -17.32
N LEU A 584 8.96 -23.49 -16.06
CA LEU A 584 10.25 -23.98 -15.58
C LEU A 584 10.57 -25.41 -16.06
N SER A 585 9.59 -26.16 -16.57
CA SER A 585 9.81 -27.55 -17.04
C SER A 585 10.81 -27.65 -18.20
N ASP A 586 10.98 -26.57 -18.95
CA ASP A 586 12.00 -26.50 -20.02
C ASP A 586 13.44 -26.49 -19.46
N ARG A 587 13.61 -26.05 -18.19
CA ARG A 587 14.90 -26.07 -17.48
C ARG A 587 15.20 -27.44 -16.85
N SER A 588 14.17 -28.08 -16.27
CA SER A 588 14.36 -29.35 -15.59
C SER A 588 13.08 -30.20 -15.55
N PRO A 589 13.19 -31.53 -15.84
CA PRO A 589 12.06 -32.47 -15.72
C PRO A 589 11.44 -32.56 -14.32
N ALA A 590 12.15 -32.11 -13.27
CA ALA A 590 11.62 -32.06 -11.92
C ALA A 590 10.41 -31.11 -11.81
N TYR A 591 10.40 -30.04 -12.58
CA TYR A 591 9.26 -29.09 -12.60
C TYR A 591 8.04 -29.69 -13.34
N GLU A 592 8.23 -30.58 -14.32
CA GLU A 592 7.12 -31.32 -14.95
C GLU A 592 6.36 -32.18 -13.93
N ASP A 593 7.07 -32.87 -13.01
CA ASP A 593 6.44 -33.61 -11.93
C ASP A 593 5.65 -32.72 -10.97
N LEU A 594 6.18 -31.54 -10.65
CA LEU A 594 5.47 -30.53 -9.83
C LEU A 594 4.25 -29.96 -10.56
N ALA A 595 4.36 -29.69 -11.85
CA ALA A 595 3.22 -29.22 -12.66
C ALA A 595 2.07 -30.25 -12.64
N VAL A 596 2.37 -31.56 -12.83
CA VAL A 596 1.36 -32.64 -12.70
C VAL A 596 0.76 -32.66 -11.29
N ARG A 597 1.56 -32.44 -10.24
CA ARG A 597 1.08 -32.39 -8.86
C ARG A 597 0.12 -31.23 -8.64
N PHE A 598 0.44 -30.03 -9.10
CA PHE A 598 -0.44 -28.87 -8.99
C PHE A 598 -1.73 -29.04 -9.80
N ALA A 599 -1.64 -29.53 -11.04
CA ALA A 599 -2.82 -29.84 -11.85
C ALA A 599 -3.76 -30.82 -11.14
N THR A 600 -3.21 -31.91 -10.59
CA THR A 600 -4.03 -32.92 -9.85
C THR A 600 -4.55 -32.38 -8.52
N HIS A 601 -3.84 -31.47 -7.85
CA HIS A 601 -4.35 -30.81 -6.64
C HIS A 601 -5.50 -29.87 -6.97
N PHE A 602 -5.38 -29.07 -8.04
CA PHE A 602 -6.49 -28.24 -8.51
C PHE A 602 -7.75 -29.06 -8.78
N LEU A 603 -7.62 -30.25 -9.42
CA LEU A 603 -8.77 -31.14 -9.64
C LEU A 603 -9.47 -31.56 -8.35
N ARG A 604 -8.69 -31.81 -7.30
CA ARG A 604 -9.24 -32.17 -5.98
C ARG A 604 -9.96 -30.99 -5.35
N ILE A 605 -9.38 -29.80 -5.39
CA ILE A 605 -10.03 -28.60 -4.88
C ILE A 605 -11.33 -28.34 -5.65
N SER A 606 -11.31 -28.40 -6.98
CA SER A 606 -12.49 -28.21 -7.82
C SER A 606 -13.62 -29.21 -7.48
N ALA A 607 -13.28 -30.50 -7.31
CA ALA A 607 -14.27 -31.50 -6.92
C ALA A 607 -14.84 -31.26 -5.52
N SER A 608 -14.01 -30.73 -4.61
CA SER A 608 -14.42 -30.48 -3.22
C SER A 608 -15.39 -29.30 -3.06
N THR A 609 -15.38 -28.33 -3.99
CA THR A 609 -16.34 -27.22 -3.99
C THR A 609 -17.78 -27.69 -4.28
N ASP A 610 -17.93 -28.83 -4.96
CA ASP A 610 -19.21 -29.40 -5.36
C ASP A 610 -19.71 -30.54 -4.48
N ARG A 611 -18.81 -31.17 -3.68
CA ARG A 611 -19.13 -32.36 -2.88
C ARG A 611 -18.34 -32.39 -1.59
N ILE A 612 -18.89 -31.86 -0.53
CA ILE A 612 -18.24 -31.87 0.78
C ILE A 612 -18.89 -32.95 1.67
N GLY A 613 -18.10 -34.03 1.97
CA GLY A 613 -18.44 -35.05 2.97
C GLY A 613 -19.62 -35.96 2.62
N GLU A 614 -19.97 -36.84 3.57
CA GLU A 614 -21.07 -37.82 3.44
C GLU A 614 -22.44 -37.14 3.35
N VAL A 615 -22.59 -35.90 3.84
CA VAL A 615 -23.87 -35.16 3.97
C VAL A 615 -24.14 -34.28 2.74
N LYS A 616 -23.24 -34.23 1.74
CA LYS A 616 -23.35 -33.45 0.48
C LYS A 616 -23.64 -31.95 0.67
N GLU A 617 -23.06 -31.33 1.64
CA GLU A 617 -23.15 -29.88 1.83
C GLU A 617 -22.07 -29.19 1.01
N GLU A 618 -22.50 -28.60 -0.09
CA GLU A 618 -21.66 -27.95 -1.09
C GLU A 618 -21.55 -26.44 -0.77
N MET A 619 -20.42 -25.81 -1.12
CA MET A 619 -20.31 -24.36 -1.10
C MET A 619 -21.24 -23.71 -2.13
N TRP A 620 -21.48 -24.39 -3.25
CA TRP A 620 -22.40 -23.96 -4.28
C TRP A 620 -23.87 -24.16 -3.85
N ASP A 621 -24.64 -23.08 -3.89
CA ASP A 621 -26.09 -23.13 -3.70
C ASP A 621 -26.79 -23.16 -5.06
N GLU A 622 -27.44 -24.29 -5.38
CA GLU A 622 -28.08 -24.47 -6.69
C GLU A 622 -29.31 -23.58 -6.86
N ALA A 623 -30.02 -23.24 -5.79
CA ALA A 623 -31.17 -22.36 -5.88
C ALA A 623 -30.77 -20.92 -6.14
N ASP A 624 -29.78 -20.43 -5.40
CA ASP A 624 -29.28 -19.06 -5.53
C ASP A 624 -28.32 -18.89 -6.72
N GLY A 625 -27.65 -19.96 -7.18
CA GLY A 625 -26.60 -19.89 -8.20
C GLY A 625 -25.38 -19.09 -7.74
N PHE A 626 -24.93 -19.33 -6.52
CA PHE A 626 -23.88 -18.59 -5.87
C PHE A 626 -23.11 -19.45 -4.88
N PHE A 627 -21.85 -19.10 -4.57
CA PHE A 627 -21.02 -19.78 -3.57
C PHE A 627 -21.18 -19.09 -2.21
N TYR A 628 -21.11 -19.90 -1.14
CA TYR A 628 -21.20 -19.43 0.24
C TYR A 628 -20.24 -20.21 1.14
N ASP A 629 -19.82 -19.58 2.23
CA ASP A 629 -19.17 -20.24 3.33
C ASP A 629 -20.08 -21.26 3.99
N VAL A 630 -19.50 -22.33 4.51
CA VAL A 630 -20.22 -23.38 5.24
C VAL A 630 -19.73 -23.46 6.67
N LEU A 631 -20.59 -23.08 7.62
CA LEU A 631 -20.33 -23.26 9.05
C LEU A 631 -20.66 -24.70 9.47
N ARG A 632 -19.67 -25.39 10.04
CA ARG A 632 -19.83 -26.73 10.63
C ARG A 632 -19.89 -26.64 12.14
N LEU A 633 -20.95 -27.13 12.70
CA LEU A 633 -21.16 -27.19 14.13
C LEU A 633 -20.61 -28.52 14.71
N PRO A 634 -20.18 -28.57 15.99
CA PRO A 634 -19.63 -29.79 16.62
C PRO A 634 -20.62 -30.98 16.61
N GLY A 635 -21.90 -30.74 16.49
CA GLY A 635 -22.94 -31.76 16.38
C GLY A 635 -23.02 -32.49 15.02
N GLY A 636 -22.20 -32.06 14.04
CA GLY A 636 -22.18 -32.60 12.66
C GLY A 636 -23.13 -31.86 11.71
N ASP A 637 -23.93 -30.91 12.20
CA ASP A 637 -24.74 -30.06 11.32
C ASP A 637 -23.88 -29.07 10.58
N ALA A 638 -24.22 -28.77 9.33
CA ALA A 638 -23.57 -27.78 8.53
C ALA A 638 -24.57 -26.80 7.91
N VAL A 639 -24.22 -25.52 7.91
CA VAL A 639 -25.10 -24.43 7.48
C VAL A 639 -24.37 -23.51 6.51
N ARG A 640 -24.95 -23.28 5.32
CA ARG A 640 -24.48 -22.23 4.41
C ARG A 640 -24.81 -20.85 4.98
N LEU A 641 -23.78 -20.02 5.11
CA LEU A 641 -23.96 -18.62 5.50
C LEU A 641 -24.26 -17.79 4.24
N LYS A 642 -25.53 -17.60 3.93
CA LYS A 642 -26.01 -17.02 2.67
C LYS A 642 -25.80 -15.49 2.59
N VAL A 643 -24.58 -15.06 2.81
CA VAL A 643 -24.12 -13.67 2.61
C VAL A 643 -23.60 -13.52 1.18
N ARG A 644 -24.31 -12.76 0.36
CA ARG A 644 -23.91 -12.47 -1.02
C ARG A 644 -22.83 -11.40 -1.01
N SER A 645 -21.57 -11.83 -1.03
CA SER A 645 -20.39 -10.96 -0.96
C SER A 645 -19.30 -11.40 -1.95
N LEU A 646 -18.19 -10.66 -1.99
CA LEU A 646 -17.00 -11.03 -2.77
C LEU A 646 -16.51 -12.45 -2.48
N VAL A 647 -16.73 -12.94 -1.24
CA VAL A 647 -16.41 -14.34 -0.87
C VAL A 647 -16.96 -15.34 -1.89
N GLY A 648 -18.20 -15.15 -2.33
CA GLY A 648 -18.84 -16.02 -3.31
C GLY A 648 -18.54 -15.67 -4.77
N LEU A 649 -17.89 -14.53 -5.05
CA LEU A 649 -17.40 -14.15 -6.38
C LEU A 649 -15.96 -14.60 -6.63
N LEU A 650 -15.14 -14.74 -5.59
CA LEU A 650 -13.74 -15.14 -5.70
C LEU A 650 -13.47 -16.46 -6.43
N PRO A 651 -14.36 -17.49 -6.38
CA PRO A 651 -14.22 -18.68 -7.24
C PRO A 651 -14.07 -18.37 -8.74
N LEU A 652 -14.62 -17.23 -9.22
CA LEU A 652 -14.41 -16.73 -10.59
C LEU A 652 -12.94 -16.43 -10.86
N CYS A 653 -12.21 -15.88 -9.88
CA CYS A 653 -10.80 -15.51 -10.01
C CYS A 653 -9.89 -16.74 -10.20
N ALA A 654 -10.32 -17.90 -9.70
CA ALA A 654 -9.61 -19.17 -9.92
C ALA A 654 -9.87 -19.72 -11.33
N THR A 655 -9.48 -18.94 -12.33
CA THR A 655 -9.56 -19.29 -13.75
C THR A 655 -8.23 -18.99 -14.44
N THR A 656 -7.70 -19.97 -15.14
CA THR A 656 -6.44 -19.88 -15.88
C THR A 656 -6.56 -20.60 -17.21
N VAL A 657 -6.00 -20.00 -18.25
CA VAL A 657 -5.99 -20.54 -19.62
C VAL A 657 -4.56 -20.87 -20.04
N PHE A 658 -4.40 -21.98 -20.69
CA PHE A 658 -3.12 -22.49 -21.21
C PHE A 658 -3.19 -22.52 -22.72
N THR A 659 -2.23 -21.92 -23.38
CA THR A 659 -2.04 -22.04 -24.84
C THR A 659 -1.16 -23.28 -25.10
N PRO A 660 -1.63 -24.31 -25.83
CA PRO A 660 -0.81 -25.47 -26.11
C PRO A 660 0.42 -25.08 -26.92
N ARG A 661 1.60 -25.43 -26.42
CA ARG A 661 2.85 -25.31 -27.16
C ARG A 661 3.01 -26.54 -28.03
N PRO A 662 3.59 -26.43 -29.22
CA PRO A 662 3.82 -27.61 -30.10
C PRO A 662 5.00 -28.47 -29.64
N ASP A 663 5.52 -28.27 -28.44
CA ASP A 663 6.66 -29.01 -27.91
C ASP A 663 6.28 -30.32 -27.23
N GLU A 664 7.29 -31.19 -27.02
CA GLU A 664 7.09 -32.51 -26.40
C GLU A 664 6.80 -32.43 -24.90
N SER A 665 7.21 -31.36 -24.19
CA SER A 665 7.03 -31.23 -22.75
C SER A 665 5.57 -30.93 -22.39
N ASP A 666 4.94 -29.99 -23.08
CA ASP A 666 3.52 -29.69 -22.93
C ASP A 666 2.64 -30.89 -23.30
N ALA A 667 3.00 -31.61 -24.36
CA ALA A 667 2.28 -32.81 -24.75
C ALA A 667 2.36 -33.93 -23.69
N ARG A 668 3.52 -34.12 -23.02
CA ARG A 668 3.69 -35.05 -21.91
C ARG A 668 2.91 -34.64 -20.68
N LEU A 669 3.01 -33.36 -20.26
CA LEU A 669 2.26 -32.81 -19.12
C LEU A 669 0.75 -33.01 -19.30
N TYR A 670 0.24 -32.60 -20.47
CA TYR A 670 -1.19 -32.75 -20.80
C TYR A 670 -1.61 -34.22 -20.79
N HIS A 671 -0.82 -35.13 -21.38
CA HIS A 671 -1.11 -36.55 -21.37
C HIS A 671 -1.19 -37.13 -19.95
N ARG A 672 -0.26 -36.76 -19.07
CA ARG A 672 -0.23 -37.22 -17.66
C ARG A 672 -1.43 -36.69 -16.86
N VAL A 673 -1.80 -35.42 -17.00
CA VAL A 673 -2.98 -34.85 -16.35
C VAL A 673 -4.26 -35.50 -16.85
N ARG A 674 -4.38 -35.70 -18.16
CA ARG A 674 -5.55 -36.39 -18.76
C ARG A 674 -5.64 -37.87 -18.32
N GLU A 675 -4.54 -38.55 -18.20
CA GLU A 675 -4.52 -39.93 -17.70
C GLU A 675 -4.97 -40.00 -16.23
N PHE A 676 -4.55 -39.04 -15.42
CA PHE A 676 -5.04 -38.89 -14.04
C PHE A 676 -6.56 -38.64 -14.02
N ALA A 677 -7.06 -37.69 -14.79
CA ALA A 677 -8.50 -37.36 -14.88
C ALA A 677 -9.32 -38.59 -15.32
N ARG A 678 -8.81 -39.38 -16.28
CA ARG A 678 -9.45 -40.65 -16.73
C ARG A 678 -9.50 -41.71 -15.63
N ARG A 679 -8.47 -41.79 -14.78
CA ARG A 679 -8.42 -42.73 -13.65
C ARG A 679 -9.31 -42.30 -12.51
N HIS A 680 -9.62 -41.01 -12.42
CA HIS A 680 -10.41 -40.39 -11.35
C HIS A 680 -11.58 -39.56 -11.91
N PRO A 681 -12.56 -40.23 -12.57
CA PRO A 681 -13.66 -39.54 -13.24
C PRO A 681 -14.50 -38.69 -12.27
N ASP A 682 -14.53 -39.09 -11.01
CA ASP A 682 -15.27 -38.33 -9.97
C ASP A 682 -14.65 -36.95 -9.69
N LEU A 683 -13.33 -36.83 -9.79
CA LEU A 683 -12.60 -35.57 -9.67
C LEU A 683 -12.70 -34.72 -10.94
N ALA A 684 -12.82 -35.39 -12.09
CA ALA A 684 -12.92 -34.71 -13.38
C ALA A 684 -14.33 -34.27 -13.73
N ALA A 685 -15.36 -34.73 -13.02
CA ALA A 685 -16.76 -34.44 -13.32
C ALA A 685 -17.10 -32.93 -13.19
N GLY A 686 -16.37 -32.17 -12.34
CA GLY A 686 -16.47 -30.71 -12.23
C GLY A 686 -15.73 -29.93 -13.31
N MET A 687 -14.87 -30.58 -14.11
CA MET A 687 -14.06 -29.98 -15.16
C MET A 687 -14.77 -29.99 -16.50
N SER A 688 -15.70 -29.12 -16.73
CA SER A 688 -16.45 -29.07 -17.99
C SER A 688 -15.62 -28.66 -19.21
N ALA A 689 -14.43 -28.11 -19.02
CA ALA A 689 -13.63 -27.53 -20.11
C ALA A 689 -12.27 -28.21 -20.37
N ALA A 690 -11.79 -29.17 -19.52
CA ALA A 690 -10.46 -29.72 -19.70
C ALA A 690 -10.31 -30.56 -20.98
N ASP A 691 -11.37 -31.22 -21.43
CA ASP A 691 -11.37 -32.00 -22.68
C ASP A 691 -11.91 -31.18 -23.88
N ARG A 692 -12.55 -30.02 -23.67
CA ARG A 692 -13.09 -29.20 -24.75
C ARG A 692 -12.11 -28.06 -25.07
N PRO A 693 -11.51 -28.02 -26.24
CA PRO A 693 -10.64 -26.94 -26.64
C PRO A 693 -11.46 -25.66 -26.80
N GLY A 694 -10.95 -24.55 -26.27
CA GLY A 694 -11.41 -23.21 -26.56
C GLY A 694 -10.86 -22.65 -27.85
N VAL A 695 -10.98 -21.34 -28.03
CA VAL A 695 -10.44 -20.61 -29.20
C VAL A 695 -8.94 -20.91 -29.35
N GLY A 696 -8.46 -21.15 -30.55
CA GLY A 696 -7.06 -21.46 -30.82
C GLY A 696 -6.56 -22.78 -30.19
N GLY A 697 -7.46 -23.69 -29.80
CA GLY A 697 -7.08 -24.95 -29.17
C GLY A 697 -6.73 -24.85 -27.69
N ARG A 698 -6.93 -23.71 -27.06
CA ARG A 698 -6.60 -23.42 -25.66
C ARG A 698 -7.32 -24.32 -24.68
N ARG A 699 -6.74 -24.46 -23.50
CA ARG A 699 -7.27 -25.26 -22.40
C ARG A 699 -7.50 -24.35 -21.19
N MET A 700 -8.55 -24.62 -20.43
CA MET A 700 -8.90 -23.84 -19.26
C MET A 700 -9.01 -24.73 -18.03
N LEU A 701 -8.47 -24.22 -16.92
CA LEU A 701 -8.78 -24.68 -15.58
C LEU A 701 -9.63 -23.60 -14.89
N SER A 702 -10.81 -23.95 -14.39
CA SER A 702 -11.70 -23.07 -13.69
C SER A 702 -12.51 -23.86 -12.66
N LEU A 703 -12.85 -23.20 -11.53
CA LEU A 703 -13.80 -23.75 -10.55
C LEU A 703 -15.25 -23.73 -11.07
N LEU A 704 -15.53 -22.91 -12.09
CA LEU A 704 -16.86 -22.74 -12.65
C LEU A 704 -16.99 -23.44 -14.01
N ASP A 705 -17.98 -24.30 -14.13
CA ASP A 705 -18.48 -24.72 -15.45
C ASP A 705 -19.26 -23.56 -16.12
N GLU A 706 -19.59 -23.69 -17.41
CA GLU A 706 -20.32 -22.65 -18.15
C GLU A 706 -21.66 -22.28 -17.50
N ARG A 707 -22.36 -23.23 -16.93
CA ARG A 707 -23.67 -23.01 -16.27
C ARG A 707 -23.52 -22.20 -15.00
N LYS A 708 -22.55 -22.54 -14.15
CA LYS A 708 -22.23 -21.77 -12.93
C LYS A 708 -21.71 -20.39 -13.27
N LEU A 709 -20.82 -20.31 -14.26
CA LEU A 709 -20.27 -19.05 -14.75
C LEU A 709 -21.37 -18.07 -15.16
N ARG A 710 -22.33 -18.50 -15.99
CA ARG A 710 -23.45 -17.65 -16.41
C ARG A 710 -24.29 -17.15 -15.24
N ARG A 711 -24.48 -17.98 -14.21
CA ARG A 711 -25.28 -17.64 -13.03
C ARG A 711 -24.54 -16.65 -12.11
N VAL A 712 -23.25 -16.87 -11.88
CA VAL A 712 -22.40 -15.93 -11.11
C VAL A 712 -22.32 -14.59 -11.81
N LEU A 713 -22.06 -14.58 -13.13
CA LEU A 713 -21.99 -13.36 -13.92
C LEU A 713 -23.32 -12.61 -13.93
N ALA A 714 -24.46 -13.30 -14.01
CA ALA A 714 -25.78 -12.66 -13.98
C ALA A 714 -26.01 -11.87 -12.67
N ARG A 715 -25.47 -12.35 -11.53
CA ARG A 715 -25.53 -11.62 -10.27
C ARG A 715 -24.47 -10.53 -10.17
N MET A 716 -23.24 -10.85 -10.56
CA MET A 716 -22.13 -9.89 -10.50
C MET A 716 -22.41 -8.64 -11.35
N LEU A 717 -23.11 -8.81 -12.48
CA LEU A 717 -23.41 -7.74 -13.42
C LEU A 717 -24.81 -7.11 -13.23
N ASP A 718 -25.50 -7.47 -12.15
CA ASP A 718 -26.78 -6.86 -11.77
C ASP A 718 -26.53 -5.60 -10.92
N GLU A 719 -27.06 -4.46 -11.35
CA GLU A 719 -26.91 -3.17 -10.65
C GLU A 719 -27.64 -3.12 -9.32
N GLU A 720 -28.68 -3.95 -9.13
CA GLU A 720 -29.36 -4.11 -7.84
C GLU A 720 -28.62 -5.11 -6.92
N GLU A 721 -27.58 -5.77 -7.41
CA GLU A 721 -26.72 -6.64 -6.60
C GLU A 721 -25.30 -6.06 -6.51
N PHE A 722 -24.39 -6.49 -7.37
CA PHE A 722 -22.95 -6.17 -7.22
C PHE A 722 -22.44 -5.06 -8.13
N LEU A 723 -23.00 -4.88 -9.32
CA LEU A 723 -22.48 -3.91 -10.27
C LEU A 723 -22.88 -2.48 -9.88
N SER A 724 -21.92 -1.70 -9.40
CA SER A 724 -22.12 -0.27 -9.14
C SER A 724 -21.70 0.60 -10.33
N PRO A 725 -22.06 1.88 -10.35
CA PRO A 725 -21.50 2.82 -11.33
C PRO A 725 -19.98 2.96 -11.29
N TYR A 726 -19.32 2.41 -10.24
CA TYR A 726 -17.90 2.61 -9.92
C TYR A 726 -17.10 1.30 -9.78
N GLY A 727 -17.69 0.14 -10.11
CA GLY A 727 -17.04 -1.17 -10.05
C GLY A 727 -17.92 -2.21 -9.37
N ILE A 728 -17.32 -3.32 -8.94
CA ILE A 728 -18.01 -4.41 -8.24
C ILE A 728 -17.98 -4.15 -6.73
N ARG A 729 -19.14 -4.12 -6.10
CA ARG A 729 -19.32 -3.96 -4.65
C ARG A 729 -18.81 -5.18 -3.89
N SER A 730 -18.26 -4.96 -2.70
CA SER A 730 -17.79 -6.03 -1.81
C SER A 730 -18.94 -6.87 -1.23
N LEU A 731 -20.13 -6.29 -1.01
CA LEU A 731 -21.35 -6.97 -0.61
C LEU A 731 -22.49 -6.56 -1.55
N SER A 732 -23.35 -7.51 -1.89
CA SER A 732 -24.52 -7.25 -2.73
C SER A 732 -25.49 -6.25 -2.10
N ARG A 733 -25.94 -5.27 -2.87
CA ARG A 733 -26.99 -4.30 -2.51
C ARG A 733 -28.31 -4.98 -2.13
N HIS A 734 -28.52 -6.25 -2.54
CA HIS A 734 -29.63 -7.08 -2.09
C HIS A 734 -29.82 -7.06 -0.56
N HIS A 735 -28.70 -7.01 0.19
CA HIS A 735 -28.72 -6.99 1.65
C HIS A 735 -29.15 -5.65 2.27
N ALA A 736 -29.42 -4.61 1.49
CA ALA A 736 -30.07 -3.39 1.97
C ALA A 736 -31.53 -3.65 2.35
N ALA A 737 -32.26 -4.39 1.50
CA ALA A 737 -33.64 -4.75 1.75
C ALA A 737 -33.80 -6.10 2.48
N HIS A 738 -32.78 -6.97 2.41
CA HIS A 738 -32.79 -8.34 2.93
C HIS A 738 -31.52 -8.62 3.72
N PRO A 739 -31.31 -7.98 4.88
CA PRO A 739 -30.19 -8.28 5.75
C PRO A 739 -30.12 -9.76 6.11
N TYR A 740 -28.90 -10.31 6.08
CA TYR A 740 -28.70 -11.69 6.52
C TYR A 740 -28.59 -11.74 8.03
N THR A 741 -29.35 -12.62 8.69
CA THR A 741 -29.28 -12.84 10.14
C THR A 741 -29.00 -14.31 10.44
N PHE A 742 -28.12 -14.53 11.41
CA PHE A 742 -27.81 -15.86 11.92
C PHE A 742 -27.88 -15.89 13.44
N HIS A 743 -28.52 -16.91 13.99
CA HIS A 743 -28.72 -17.07 15.43
C HIS A 743 -27.95 -18.29 15.92
N VAL A 744 -27.06 -18.10 16.86
CA VAL A 744 -26.29 -19.17 17.51
C VAL A 744 -25.96 -18.77 18.95
N ASP A 745 -26.00 -19.70 19.87
CA ASP A 745 -25.75 -19.51 21.32
C ASP A 745 -26.55 -18.35 21.94
N GLY A 746 -27.78 -18.14 21.47
CA GLY A 746 -28.67 -17.09 21.97
C GLY A 746 -28.28 -15.67 21.52
N ARG A 747 -27.36 -15.54 20.61
CA ARG A 747 -26.96 -14.26 20.00
C ARG A 747 -27.40 -14.18 18.55
N GLU A 748 -27.78 -13.00 18.13
CA GLU A 748 -28.04 -12.66 16.73
C GLU A 748 -26.80 -12.02 16.13
N TYR A 749 -26.40 -12.50 14.95
CA TYR A 749 -25.37 -11.93 14.12
C TYR A 749 -26.01 -11.43 12.83
N ARG A 750 -25.63 -10.23 12.38
CA ARG A 750 -26.28 -9.57 11.25
C ARG A 750 -25.27 -9.02 10.28
N VAL A 751 -25.54 -9.17 8.98
CA VAL A 751 -24.83 -8.53 7.87
C VAL A 751 -25.85 -7.79 7.04
N GLU A 752 -25.62 -6.49 6.84
CA GLU A 752 -26.42 -5.65 5.96
C GLU A 752 -25.53 -4.82 5.02
N TYR A 753 -26.13 -4.31 3.96
CA TYR A 753 -25.41 -3.47 2.99
C TYR A 753 -25.10 -2.10 3.59
N LEU A 754 -23.82 -1.78 3.64
CA LEU A 754 -23.27 -0.52 4.16
C LEU A 754 -22.32 0.04 3.09
N PRO A 755 -22.79 0.89 2.17
CA PRO A 755 -21.95 1.36 1.04
C PRO A 755 -20.86 2.35 1.41
N ALA A 756 -20.90 2.90 2.64
CA ALA A 756 -19.95 3.84 3.20
C ALA A 756 -19.03 3.16 4.23
N GLU A 757 -18.77 3.81 5.33
CA GLU A 757 -17.93 3.34 6.42
C GLU A 757 -18.61 2.28 7.29
N SER A 758 -17.85 1.58 8.12
CA SER A 758 -18.35 0.53 9.01
C SER A 758 -19.16 1.09 10.16
N ASP A 759 -20.30 0.43 10.48
CA ASP A 759 -21.08 0.73 11.68
C ASP A 759 -20.63 -0.06 12.91
N SER A 760 -19.58 -0.88 12.79
CA SER A 760 -19.03 -1.73 13.87
C SER A 760 -17.59 -1.37 14.22
N GLY A 761 -17.15 -1.76 15.43
CA GLY A 761 -15.75 -1.62 15.86
C GLY A 761 -14.87 -2.80 15.44
N MET A 762 -15.36 -3.70 14.60
CA MET A 762 -14.58 -4.83 14.12
C MET A 762 -13.37 -4.31 13.34
N PHE A 763 -12.19 -4.82 13.66
CA PHE A 763 -10.92 -4.38 13.06
C PHE A 763 -10.69 -2.85 13.12
N GLY A 764 -10.97 -2.23 14.27
CA GLY A 764 -10.80 -0.79 14.48
C GLY A 764 -11.94 0.07 13.93
N GLY A 765 -12.63 -0.35 12.89
CA GLY A 765 -13.78 0.34 12.31
C GLY A 765 -13.44 1.28 11.16
N ASN A 766 -12.19 1.37 10.75
CA ASN A 766 -11.72 2.18 9.62
C ASN A 766 -11.63 1.41 8.30
N SER A 767 -12.11 0.17 8.27
CA SER A 767 -12.22 -0.66 7.06
C SER A 767 -13.61 -1.25 6.94
N ASN A 768 -14.18 -1.25 5.73
CA ASN A 768 -15.52 -1.79 5.48
C ASN A 768 -15.59 -2.61 4.19
N TRP A 769 -15.92 -3.91 4.33
CA TRP A 769 -16.14 -4.86 3.24
C TRP A 769 -17.63 -5.23 3.06
N ARG A 770 -18.55 -4.39 3.56
CA ARG A 770 -20.00 -4.62 3.47
C ARG A 770 -20.73 -3.70 2.50
N GLY A 771 -20.09 -3.41 1.35
CA GLY A 771 -20.74 -2.62 0.30
C GLY A 771 -19.83 -1.78 -0.58
N PRO A 772 -18.73 -1.22 -0.06
CA PRO A 772 -17.80 -0.43 -0.85
C PRO A 772 -17.14 -1.17 -2.02
N VAL A 773 -16.54 -0.39 -2.92
CA VAL A 773 -15.75 -0.87 -4.04
C VAL A 773 -14.27 -0.85 -3.65
N TRP A 774 -13.59 -1.99 -3.87
CA TRP A 774 -12.17 -2.21 -3.56
C TRP A 774 -11.38 -2.56 -4.82
N PHE A 775 -10.27 -1.88 -5.08
CA PHE A 775 -9.48 -2.08 -6.31
C PHE A 775 -8.88 -3.49 -6.44
N PRO A 776 -8.24 -4.08 -5.42
CA PRO A 776 -7.54 -5.35 -5.57
C PRO A 776 -8.39 -6.48 -6.14
N VAL A 777 -9.55 -6.73 -5.54
CA VAL A 777 -10.43 -7.83 -5.99
C VAL A 777 -11.08 -7.51 -7.33
N ASN A 778 -11.40 -6.25 -7.60
CA ASN A 778 -11.93 -5.83 -8.91
C ASN A 778 -10.92 -6.09 -10.03
N VAL A 779 -9.63 -5.83 -9.81
CA VAL A 779 -8.55 -6.12 -10.79
C VAL A 779 -8.43 -7.62 -11.04
N LEU A 780 -8.54 -8.45 -10.01
CA LEU A 780 -8.53 -9.91 -10.18
C LEU A 780 -9.76 -10.43 -10.94
N VAL A 781 -10.93 -9.81 -10.74
CA VAL A 781 -12.15 -10.12 -11.53
C VAL A 781 -11.94 -9.75 -13.01
N ILE A 782 -11.37 -8.57 -13.30
CA ILE A 782 -11.04 -8.15 -14.67
C ILE A 782 -10.10 -9.17 -15.32
N ARG A 783 -9.03 -9.56 -14.62
CA ARG A 783 -8.11 -10.62 -15.08
C ARG A 783 -8.85 -11.93 -15.40
N ALA A 784 -9.72 -12.37 -14.51
CA ALA A 784 -10.48 -13.61 -14.73
C ALA A 784 -11.37 -13.53 -15.98
N LEU A 785 -12.03 -12.39 -16.20
CA LEU A 785 -12.84 -12.16 -17.41
C LEU A 785 -11.99 -12.19 -18.68
N GLN A 786 -10.77 -11.66 -18.65
CA GLN A 786 -9.83 -11.70 -19.77
C GLN A 786 -9.39 -13.15 -20.09
N HIS A 787 -9.06 -13.96 -19.07
CA HIS A 787 -8.77 -15.39 -19.23
C HIS A 787 -9.98 -16.15 -19.81
N LEU A 788 -11.17 -15.90 -19.31
CA LEU A 788 -12.39 -16.49 -19.83
C LEU A 788 -12.64 -16.09 -21.28
N TYR A 789 -12.40 -14.80 -21.64
CA TYR A 789 -12.49 -14.37 -23.04
C TYR A 789 -11.46 -15.08 -23.92
N ALA A 790 -10.22 -15.24 -23.43
CA ALA A 790 -9.18 -15.97 -24.14
C ALA A 790 -9.59 -17.41 -24.49
N PHE A 791 -10.40 -18.03 -23.63
CA PHE A 791 -10.91 -19.39 -23.87
C PHE A 791 -12.17 -19.43 -24.73
N TYR A 792 -13.17 -18.59 -24.42
CA TYR A 792 -14.49 -18.64 -25.08
C TYR A 792 -14.57 -17.81 -26.36
N GLY A 793 -13.77 -16.74 -26.49
CA GLY A 793 -13.82 -15.80 -27.59
C GLY A 793 -15.11 -15.00 -27.68
N ASP A 794 -15.44 -14.53 -28.89
CA ASP A 794 -16.60 -13.67 -29.15
C ASP A 794 -17.95 -14.40 -29.09
N ASP A 795 -17.96 -15.72 -29.16
CA ASP A 795 -19.20 -16.51 -29.15
C ASP A 795 -19.86 -16.53 -27.75
N PHE A 796 -19.10 -16.31 -26.69
CA PHE A 796 -19.63 -16.25 -25.34
C PHE A 796 -19.97 -14.81 -24.96
N THR A 797 -21.24 -14.51 -24.90
CA THR A 797 -21.70 -13.19 -24.48
C THR A 797 -22.65 -13.28 -23.30
N VAL A 798 -22.67 -12.21 -22.50
CA VAL A 798 -23.60 -12.00 -21.37
C VAL A 798 -24.25 -10.64 -21.45
N GLU A 799 -25.35 -10.44 -20.74
CA GLU A 799 -25.93 -9.09 -20.59
C GLU A 799 -25.12 -8.30 -19.55
N CYS A 800 -24.73 -7.09 -19.91
CA CYS A 800 -24.05 -6.17 -19.02
C CYS A 800 -24.58 -4.73 -19.24
N PRO A 801 -25.26 -4.12 -18.23
CA PRO A 801 -25.82 -4.74 -17.00
C PRO A 801 -26.83 -5.86 -17.25
N THR A 802 -27.00 -6.74 -16.26
CA THR A 802 -28.01 -7.81 -16.29
C THR A 802 -29.40 -7.23 -16.48
N GLY A 803 -30.18 -7.78 -17.40
CA GLY A 803 -31.53 -7.31 -17.73
C GLY A 803 -31.58 -6.10 -18.67
N SER A 804 -30.44 -5.57 -19.10
CA SER A 804 -30.38 -4.41 -20.02
C SER A 804 -30.66 -4.75 -21.47
N GLY A 805 -30.53 -6.02 -21.86
CA GLY A 805 -30.55 -6.46 -23.26
C GLY A 805 -29.24 -6.22 -24.02
N HIS A 806 -28.26 -5.50 -23.44
CA HIS A 806 -26.94 -5.28 -24.03
C HIS A 806 -26.05 -6.50 -23.86
N ARG A 807 -25.71 -7.14 -24.98
CA ARG A 807 -24.84 -8.32 -25.00
C ARG A 807 -23.39 -7.90 -25.19
N MET A 808 -22.53 -8.30 -24.27
CA MET A 808 -21.09 -8.03 -24.27
C MET A 808 -20.28 -9.34 -24.23
N THR A 809 -19.14 -9.35 -24.90
CA THR A 809 -18.12 -10.39 -24.68
C THR A 809 -17.51 -10.23 -23.31
N LEU A 810 -16.81 -11.27 -22.80
CA LEU A 810 -16.17 -11.17 -21.47
C LEU A 810 -15.03 -10.15 -21.44
N TYR A 811 -14.37 -9.91 -22.58
CA TYR A 811 -13.41 -8.82 -22.72
C TYR A 811 -14.09 -7.46 -22.51
N GLN A 812 -15.19 -7.19 -23.21
CA GLN A 812 -15.97 -5.95 -23.08
C GLN A 812 -16.53 -5.75 -21.68
N VAL A 813 -16.91 -6.83 -20.98
CA VAL A 813 -17.33 -6.74 -19.56
C VAL A 813 -16.15 -6.32 -18.68
N GLY A 814 -14.95 -6.86 -18.90
CA GLY A 814 -13.74 -6.44 -18.20
C GLY A 814 -13.41 -4.97 -18.43
N GLU A 815 -13.55 -4.49 -19.68
CA GLU A 815 -13.38 -3.07 -20.01
C GLU A 815 -14.42 -2.17 -19.34
N GLU A 816 -15.69 -2.60 -19.29
CA GLU A 816 -16.76 -1.84 -18.60
C GLU A 816 -16.46 -1.71 -17.08
N ILE A 817 -16.05 -2.80 -16.41
CA ILE A 817 -15.67 -2.75 -14.99
C ILE A 817 -14.45 -1.84 -14.81
N SER A 818 -13.43 -1.96 -15.66
CA SER A 818 -12.25 -1.09 -15.65
C SER A 818 -12.62 0.39 -15.84
N ALA A 819 -13.49 0.69 -16.79
CA ALA A 819 -13.97 2.05 -17.04
C ALA A 819 -14.75 2.62 -15.83
N ARG A 820 -15.54 1.80 -15.13
CA ARG A 820 -16.25 2.19 -13.91
C ARG A 820 -15.27 2.52 -12.77
N LEU A 821 -14.22 1.74 -12.58
CA LEU A 821 -13.17 2.01 -11.59
C LEU A 821 -12.39 3.29 -11.90
N VAL A 822 -11.96 3.45 -13.13
CA VAL A 822 -11.22 4.66 -13.57
C VAL A 822 -12.08 5.91 -13.42
N ARG A 823 -13.40 5.82 -13.69
CA ARG A 823 -14.36 6.93 -13.55
C ARG A 823 -14.37 7.55 -12.16
N ILE A 824 -14.02 6.83 -11.10
CA ILE A 824 -13.90 7.35 -9.72
C ILE A 824 -13.02 8.61 -9.70
N PHE A 825 -11.94 8.60 -10.48
CA PHE A 825 -10.92 9.64 -10.47
C PHE A 825 -11.07 10.66 -11.59
N LEU A 826 -11.82 10.35 -12.66
CA LEU A 826 -11.96 11.24 -13.81
C LEU A 826 -13.07 12.27 -13.58
N ARG A 827 -12.91 13.42 -14.23
CA ARG A 827 -13.95 14.44 -14.27
C ARG A 827 -15.11 13.99 -15.15
N ASP A 828 -16.31 14.10 -14.63
CA ASP A 828 -17.54 13.91 -15.39
C ASP A 828 -17.83 15.10 -16.33
N ALA A 829 -18.93 15.03 -17.08
CA ALA A 829 -19.36 16.10 -17.96
C ALA A 829 -19.66 17.43 -17.24
N GLY A 830 -19.91 17.40 -15.93
CA GLY A 830 -20.08 18.56 -15.06
C GLY A 830 -18.78 19.09 -14.46
N GLY A 831 -17.64 18.45 -14.76
CA GLY A 831 -16.33 18.78 -14.20
C GLY A 831 -16.08 18.25 -12.78
N ARG A 832 -16.97 17.42 -12.25
CA ARG A 832 -16.88 16.83 -10.92
C ARG A 832 -16.12 15.49 -10.93
N ARG A 833 -15.36 15.22 -9.87
CA ARG A 833 -14.72 13.91 -9.64
C ARG A 833 -15.51 13.15 -8.57
N PRO A 834 -15.95 11.91 -8.84
CA PRO A 834 -16.65 11.10 -7.84
C PRO A 834 -15.87 10.91 -6.53
N VAL A 835 -14.55 10.69 -6.61
CA VAL A 835 -13.69 10.50 -5.44
C VAL A 835 -13.84 11.59 -4.37
N TYR A 836 -14.15 12.82 -4.76
CA TYR A 836 -14.34 13.93 -3.82
C TYR A 836 -15.73 13.95 -3.15
N GLY A 837 -16.65 13.08 -3.57
CA GLY A 837 -17.99 13.03 -3.00
C GLY A 837 -18.68 14.41 -3.00
N GLY A 838 -19.22 14.78 -1.85
CA GLY A 838 -19.90 16.07 -1.62
C GLY A 838 -18.99 17.25 -1.29
N GLN A 839 -17.66 17.07 -1.20
CA GLN A 839 -16.72 18.11 -0.74
C GLN A 839 -16.55 19.23 -1.76
N ARG A 840 -17.24 20.37 -1.53
CA ARG A 840 -17.25 21.49 -2.47
C ARG A 840 -15.87 22.09 -2.71
N THR A 841 -15.02 22.18 -1.72
CA THR A 841 -13.67 22.69 -1.83
C THR A 841 -12.87 21.91 -2.87
N PHE A 842 -12.87 20.59 -2.80
CA PHE A 842 -12.20 19.72 -3.77
C PHE A 842 -12.88 19.74 -5.15
N GLN A 843 -14.18 20.02 -5.23
CA GLN A 843 -14.87 20.06 -6.52
C GLN A 843 -14.67 21.38 -7.27
N GLU A 844 -14.65 22.51 -6.57
CA GLU A 844 -14.85 23.85 -7.16
C GLU A 844 -13.61 24.75 -7.05
N ASP A 845 -12.80 24.62 -5.97
CA ASP A 845 -11.69 25.52 -5.72
C ASP A 845 -10.50 25.25 -6.64
N PRO A 846 -9.96 26.25 -7.36
CA PRO A 846 -8.85 26.08 -8.29
C PRO A 846 -7.54 25.60 -7.63
N HIS A 847 -7.37 25.81 -6.33
CA HIS A 847 -6.19 25.36 -5.57
C HIS A 847 -6.34 23.97 -4.96
N TRP A 848 -7.52 23.32 -5.09
CA TRP A 848 -7.82 22.01 -4.56
C TRP A 848 -8.27 20.99 -5.63
N ARG A 849 -9.02 21.41 -6.61
CA ARG A 849 -9.74 20.55 -7.56
C ARG A 849 -8.87 19.58 -8.39
N ASP A 850 -7.55 19.78 -8.43
CA ASP A 850 -6.59 18.91 -9.12
C ASP A 850 -5.68 18.14 -8.15
N LEU A 851 -6.00 18.19 -6.85
CA LEU A 851 -5.31 17.47 -5.78
C LEU A 851 -6.03 16.15 -5.52
N ILE A 852 -5.72 15.15 -6.33
CA ILE A 852 -6.39 13.85 -6.28
C ILE A 852 -5.90 13.08 -5.05
N GLN A 853 -6.83 12.53 -4.28
CA GLN A 853 -6.60 11.63 -3.16
C GLN A 853 -6.87 10.19 -3.60
N PHE A 854 -6.00 9.27 -3.23
CA PHE A 854 -6.11 7.85 -3.57
C PHE A 854 -6.50 7.05 -2.32
N HIS A 855 -7.78 7.09 -2.03
CA HIS A 855 -8.37 6.44 -0.86
C HIS A 855 -8.23 4.92 -0.89
N GLU A 856 -8.39 4.31 0.26
CA GLU A 856 -8.29 2.87 0.45
C GLU A 856 -9.41 2.11 -0.26
N TYR A 857 -10.64 2.62 -0.15
CA TYR A 857 -11.84 2.07 -0.81
C TYR A 857 -12.82 3.19 -1.16
N PHE A 858 -13.90 2.84 -1.86
CA PHE A 858 -14.81 3.83 -2.44
C PHE A 858 -16.26 3.48 -2.15
N HIS A 859 -17.05 4.49 -1.87
CA HIS A 859 -18.47 4.34 -1.59
C HIS A 859 -19.19 3.56 -2.70
N GLY A 860 -19.97 2.54 -2.32
CA GLY A 860 -20.56 1.59 -3.26
C GLY A 860 -21.56 2.17 -4.26
N ASP A 861 -22.13 3.35 -3.99
CA ASP A 861 -23.19 3.94 -4.82
C ASP A 861 -22.81 5.26 -5.48
N ASP A 862 -21.91 6.08 -4.92
CA ASP A 862 -21.54 7.39 -5.47
C ASP A 862 -20.04 7.56 -5.78
N GLY A 863 -19.19 6.58 -5.37
CA GLY A 863 -17.77 6.57 -5.69
C GLY A 863 -16.91 7.51 -4.86
N ALA A 864 -17.45 8.11 -3.78
CA ALA A 864 -16.66 8.93 -2.87
C ALA A 864 -15.55 8.10 -2.21
N GLY A 865 -14.39 8.69 -2.03
CA GLY A 865 -13.27 8.05 -1.36
C GLY A 865 -13.53 7.89 0.14
N LEU A 866 -13.07 6.79 0.71
CA LEU A 866 -13.28 6.37 2.11
C LEU A 866 -12.03 5.64 2.63
N GLY A 867 -11.92 5.52 3.94
CA GLY A 867 -10.77 4.93 4.60
C GLY A 867 -9.53 5.80 4.48
N ALA A 868 -8.33 5.21 4.52
CA ALA A 868 -7.07 5.95 4.38
C ALA A 868 -7.13 6.91 3.18
N ALA A 869 -6.87 8.21 3.44
CA ALA A 869 -7.36 9.25 2.54
C ALA A 869 -6.35 9.71 1.49
N HIS A 870 -5.05 9.71 1.78
CA HIS A 870 -4.10 10.46 0.97
C HIS A 870 -3.45 9.65 -0.13
N GLN A 871 -2.94 8.48 0.19
CA GLN A 871 -2.26 7.62 -0.77
C GLN A 871 -2.28 6.17 -0.31
N THR A 872 -3.29 5.42 -0.68
CA THR A 872 -3.28 3.97 -0.48
C THR A 872 -2.61 3.28 -1.66
N GLY A 873 -1.59 2.48 -1.36
CA GLY A 873 -0.70 1.90 -2.37
C GLY A 873 -1.41 1.04 -3.42
N TRP A 874 -2.33 0.16 -3.04
CA TRP A 874 -3.06 -0.69 -4.00
C TRP A 874 -4.03 0.07 -4.91
N THR A 875 -4.46 1.28 -4.52
CA THR A 875 -5.30 2.13 -5.39
C THR A 875 -4.51 2.64 -6.60
N ALA A 876 -3.17 2.61 -6.55
CA ALA A 876 -2.32 2.86 -7.70
C ALA A 876 -2.53 1.85 -8.86
N LEU A 877 -3.24 0.73 -8.63
CA LEU A 877 -3.71 -0.17 -9.70
C LEU A 877 -4.57 0.54 -10.75
N VAL A 878 -5.15 1.71 -10.43
CA VAL A 878 -5.83 2.56 -11.44
C VAL A 878 -4.89 2.91 -12.59
N ALA A 879 -3.59 3.11 -12.33
CA ALA A 879 -2.60 3.38 -13.37
C ALA A 879 -2.41 2.16 -14.29
N VAL A 880 -2.44 0.94 -13.74
CA VAL A 880 -2.41 -0.31 -14.53
C VAL A 880 -3.61 -0.37 -15.48
N LEU A 881 -4.81 -0.10 -14.96
CA LEU A 881 -6.05 -0.11 -15.76
C LEU A 881 -6.01 0.95 -16.87
N LEU A 882 -5.49 2.15 -16.59
CA LEU A 882 -5.34 3.22 -17.59
C LEU A 882 -4.39 2.80 -18.71
N VAL A 883 -3.23 2.21 -18.41
CA VAL A 883 -2.27 1.76 -19.42
C VAL A 883 -2.79 0.56 -20.19
N MET A 884 -3.46 -0.38 -19.54
CA MET A 884 -4.10 -1.50 -20.23
C MET A 884 -5.14 -1.02 -21.23
N LYS A 885 -6.02 -0.10 -20.85
CA LYS A 885 -7.00 0.53 -21.74
C LYS A 885 -6.34 1.25 -22.93
N ASP A 886 -5.21 1.91 -22.69
CA ASP A 886 -4.48 2.70 -23.69
C ASP A 886 -3.73 1.84 -24.72
N ARG A 887 -3.21 0.68 -24.29
CA ARG A 887 -2.26 -0.14 -25.07
C ARG A 887 -2.76 -1.48 -25.55
N LEU A 888 -3.81 -2.03 -24.91
CA LEU A 888 -4.31 -3.39 -25.20
C LEU A 888 -5.68 -3.32 -25.86
N SER A 889 -5.92 -4.26 -26.79
CA SER A 889 -7.21 -4.47 -27.46
C SER A 889 -7.60 -5.94 -27.37
N ALA A 890 -8.84 -6.26 -27.72
CA ALA A 890 -9.29 -7.65 -27.76
C ALA A 890 -8.42 -8.54 -28.68
N ALA A 891 -7.77 -7.94 -29.71
CA ALA A 891 -6.89 -8.66 -30.61
C ALA A 891 -5.55 -9.08 -29.98
N ASP A 892 -5.15 -8.38 -28.92
CA ASP A 892 -3.94 -8.66 -28.16
C ASP A 892 -4.17 -9.75 -27.10
N PHE A 893 -5.42 -10.18 -26.91
CA PHE A 893 -5.78 -11.28 -26.01
C PHE A 893 -6.06 -12.58 -26.77
N PRO A 894 -5.43 -13.66 -26.36
CA PRO A 894 -4.56 -13.69 -25.21
C PRO A 894 -3.13 -13.39 -25.63
N PRO A 895 -2.43 -12.54 -24.96
CA PRO A 895 -0.99 -12.69 -24.98
C PRO A 895 -0.68 -14.11 -24.51
N ASP A 896 0.30 -14.76 -25.13
CA ASP A 896 0.73 -16.12 -24.75
C ASP A 896 1.16 -16.19 -23.28
N ASP A 897 1.17 -15.08 -22.58
CA ASP A 897 1.64 -14.87 -21.22
C ASP A 897 0.74 -13.92 -20.41
N LEU A 898 -0.58 -14.14 -20.32
CA LEU A 898 -1.37 -13.52 -19.27
C LEU A 898 -0.92 -14.06 -17.91
N GLY A 899 -0.10 -13.28 -17.19
CA GLY A 899 0.36 -13.53 -15.83
C GLY A 899 -0.77 -13.75 -14.82
#